data_39dd663c36a18bd15b9e4f1c534bf2bc
#
_entry.id   39dd663c36a18bd15b9e4f1c534bf2bc
#
_cell.length_a   1.000
_cell.length_b   1.000
_cell.length_c   1.000
_cell.angle_alpha   90.00
_cell.angle_beta   90.00
_cell.angle_gamma   90.00
#
_symmetry.space_group_name_H-M   'P 1'
#
loop_
_entity.id
_entity.type
_entity.pdbx_description
1 polymer ?
#
loop_
_entity_poly.entity_id
_entity_poly.type
_entity_poly.pdbx_seq_one_letter_code
_entity_poly.pdbx_strand_id
1 'polypeptide(L)'
;MKTRSITAAVRPALLQTPAWVLDLATIRRLEGRWLDETEPGELMACAGAAVARVAMAMWKNLPAHAPVILLVGPGNNGGDALVAGRILRRAGLAVWAAGMPGLDTTPPEAEDARAAWEAWRADGQVIHGFEQVADWLWPDGDAPDDEQDDGDGDVPPAEPALIIDGLFGIGLVRPLAGRVAELVRLVNRARVPVLAIDVPSGLDADRGAPVGDAEAPVMQARQTVTMIADKPGLHTGAGLRHAGRVWVAPLSDLPLEAELDVLEAADGPADAGEWHGVPTEAEAEMDPDHGHDVDDSGMDAADADAPCPADEDSFPHDLPGVLLTAPLAAALLPARARDAHKGNGGDVLVVGGRLGMAGAARLAAQGAAGAGAGRVWIAVEPETCSRTEATKESGSLRPEDDAEDKQALVADAGARDADASVAAPKDEADDEADAPQDASGKARQPVDPLHPEIMRFVWDADVGLPGAAPVLVVGCGLGQDETAQQWLEHALFSQAPLVIDADALGLLTEAPEAPCSILTPHPLEAARLLGVSVADVQADRPACARALAARFEAVAVLKGAGTVVAAPDGRLAINTSGHPVLATAGTGDVLAGTIAALLAGLLRAGCPPDEAAWQAACAGVWLHGRAGECLARRQGPRGVPAGALPGQYPGIMGRLSIPDSRGDRS
;
A
#
# COMPACT_ATOMS: atom_id res chain seq x y z
N MET A 1 -5.58 33.56 30.32
CA MET A 1 -5.61 32.56 29.26
C MET A 1 -4.33 32.74 28.46
N LYS A 2 -3.54 31.70 28.24
CA LYS A 2 -2.43 31.77 27.29
C LYS A 2 -3.07 31.61 25.91
N THR A 3 -3.01 32.63 25.08
CA THR A 3 -3.39 32.51 23.68
C THR A 3 -2.45 31.52 23.03
N ARG A 4 -3.01 30.54 22.30
CA ARG A 4 -2.25 29.57 21.53
C ARG A 4 -1.40 30.28 20.49
N SER A 5 -0.16 29.85 20.31
CA SER A 5 0.67 30.29 19.18
C SER A 5 0.31 29.48 17.94
N ILE A 6 -0.10 30.16 16.89
CA ILE A 6 -0.47 29.57 15.61
C ILE A 6 0.48 29.99 14.51
N THR A 7 0.59 29.17 13.47
CA THR A 7 1.55 29.35 12.38
C THR A 7 0.96 29.05 11.01
N ALA A 8 1.37 29.82 10.01
CA ALA A 8 1.10 29.51 8.61
C ALA A 8 2.21 28.66 7.96
N ALA A 9 3.05 28.00 8.74
CA ALA A 9 4.10 27.13 8.23
C ALA A 9 3.49 25.97 7.41
N VAL A 10 4.22 25.53 6.39
CA VAL A 10 3.82 24.40 5.53
C VAL A 10 5.01 23.47 5.38
N ARG A 11 4.80 22.18 5.57
CA ARG A 11 5.85 21.16 5.46
C ARG A 11 5.40 20.05 4.52
N PRO A 12 6.28 19.50 3.66
CA PRO A 12 5.94 18.29 2.92
C PRO A 12 5.61 17.16 3.88
N ALA A 13 4.51 16.45 3.65
CA ALA A 13 4.05 15.35 4.50
C ALA A 13 5.16 14.32 4.76
N LEU A 14 5.84 13.88 3.71
CA LEU A 14 6.88 12.84 3.78
C LEU A 14 8.21 13.28 4.42
N LEU A 15 8.36 14.56 4.78
CA LEU A 15 9.56 15.06 5.48
C LEU A 15 9.33 15.26 6.98
N GLN A 16 8.15 14.98 7.47
CA GLN A 16 7.88 14.95 8.91
C GLN A 16 8.47 13.69 9.54
N THR A 17 8.89 13.76 10.79
CA THR A 17 9.44 12.61 11.54
C THR A 17 9.00 12.72 13.00
N PRO A 18 8.11 11.84 13.45
CA PRO A 18 7.31 10.91 12.66
C PRO A 18 6.30 11.62 11.71
N ALA A 19 5.95 10.96 10.61
CA ALA A 19 4.94 11.45 9.66
C ALA A 19 3.57 10.86 10.06
N TRP A 20 2.92 11.49 11.02
CA TRP A 20 1.64 11.07 11.55
C TRP A 20 0.50 11.30 10.55
N VAL A 21 -0.45 10.37 10.51
CA VAL A 21 -1.77 10.53 9.89
C VAL A 21 -2.84 10.39 10.94
N LEU A 22 -3.81 11.30 10.95
CA LEU A 22 -4.91 11.30 11.90
C LEU A 22 -6.24 11.08 11.16
N ASP A 23 -7.14 10.34 11.79
CA ASP A 23 -8.52 10.25 11.36
C ASP A 23 -9.29 11.57 11.59
N LEU A 24 -10.42 11.68 10.91
CA LEU A 24 -11.24 12.90 10.98
C LEU A 24 -11.80 13.16 12.37
N ALA A 25 -12.06 12.12 13.15
CA ALA A 25 -12.58 12.28 14.52
C ALA A 25 -11.53 12.98 15.38
N THR A 26 -10.30 12.53 15.35
CA THR A 26 -9.18 13.14 16.09
C THR A 26 -8.88 14.56 15.60
N ILE A 27 -8.90 14.78 14.27
CA ILE A 27 -8.70 16.13 13.70
C ILE A 27 -9.77 17.10 14.18
N ARG A 28 -11.05 16.70 14.16
CA ARG A 28 -12.16 17.55 14.65
C ARG A 28 -12.06 17.87 16.13
N ARG A 29 -11.58 16.92 16.97
CA ARG A 29 -11.35 17.17 18.39
C ARG A 29 -10.24 18.21 18.61
N LEU A 30 -9.14 18.12 17.85
CA LEU A 30 -8.06 19.11 17.86
C LEU A 30 -8.55 20.48 17.40
N GLU A 31 -9.26 20.55 16.28
CA GLU A 31 -9.82 21.78 15.72
C GLU A 31 -10.76 22.45 16.71
N GLY A 32 -11.72 21.70 17.28
CA GLY A 32 -12.67 22.22 18.25
C GLY A 32 -11.98 22.84 19.48
N ARG A 33 -10.98 22.16 20.05
CA ARG A 33 -10.18 22.69 21.15
C ARG A 33 -9.43 23.96 20.76
N TRP A 34 -8.84 24.00 19.56
CA TRP A 34 -8.08 25.16 19.11
C TRP A 34 -8.97 26.37 18.83
N LEU A 35 -10.21 26.17 18.35
CA LEU A 35 -11.19 27.25 18.19
C LEU A 35 -11.51 27.91 19.52
N ASP A 36 -11.55 27.16 20.64
CA ASP A 36 -11.75 27.69 21.99
C ASP A 36 -10.52 28.44 22.54
N GLU A 37 -9.33 28.22 21.98
CA GLU A 37 -8.06 28.76 22.44
C GLU A 37 -7.51 29.91 21.55
N THR A 38 -8.15 30.20 20.42
CA THR A 38 -7.72 31.21 19.42
C THR A 38 -8.77 32.32 19.27
N GLU A 39 -8.37 33.44 18.69
CA GLU A 39 -9.31 34.48 18.31
C GLU A 39 -10.12 34.08 17.05
N PRO A 40 -11.38 34.49 16.93
CA PRO A 40 -12.22 34.19 15.76
C PRO A 40 -11.52 34.55 14.45
N GLY A 41 -11.52 33.64 13.48
CA GLY A 41 -10.90 33.80 12.16
C GLY A 41 -9.39 33.64 12.12
N GLU A 42 -8.71 33.43 13.25
CA GLU A 42 -7.26 33.32 13.32
C GLU A 42 -6.75 32.03 12.65
N LEU A 43 -7.43 30.89 12.91
CA LEU A 43 -7.10 29.61 12.26
C LEU A 43 -7.29 29.69 10.75
N MET A 44 -8.42 30.26 10.29
CA MET A 44 -8.70 30.45 8.86
C MET A 44 -7.68 31.39 8.20
N ALA A 45 -7.25 32.44 8.88
CA ALA A 45 -6.21 33.34 8.37
C ALA A 45 -4.88 32.59 8.17
N CYS A 46 -4.50 31.70 9.09
CA CYS A 46 -3.30 30.86 8.98
C CYS A 46 -3.44 29.79 7.88
N ALA A 47 -4.59 29.13 7.79
CA ALA A 47 -4.88 28.16 6.74
C ALA A 47 -4.79 28.79 5.34
N GLY A 48 -5.51 29.90 5.12
CA GLY A 48 -5.44 30.63 3.86
C GLY A 48 -4.06 31.16 3.52
N ALA A 49 -3.25 31.57 4.50
CA ALA A 49 -1.87 31.98 4.28
C ALA A 49 -0.97 30.81 3.90
N ALA A 50 -1.19 29.62 4.47
CA ALA A 50 -0.50 28.39 4.10
C ALA A 50 -0.81 28.00 2.64
N VAL A 51 -2.08 28.03 2.26
CA VAL A 51 -2.53 27.80 0.87
C VAL A 51 -1.89 28.80 -0.09
N ALA A 52 -1.94 30.10 0.22
CA ALA A 52 -1.36 31.15 -0.63
C ALA A 52 0.15 30.94 -0.85
N ARG A 53 0.89 30.46 0.16
CA ARG A 53 2.33 30.17 0.06
C ARG A 53 2.61 29.07 -0.94
N VAL A 54 1.86 27.95 -0.90
CA VAL A 54 2.01 26.86 -1.85
C VAL A 54 1.53 27.28 -3.24
N ALA A 55 0.41 28.00 -3.33
CA ALA A 55 -0.11 28.54 -4.58
C ALA A 55 0.91 29.43 -5.30
N MET A 56 1.58 30.35 -4.58
CA MET A 56 2.65 31.18 -5.15
C MET A 56 3.82 30.35 -5.66
N ALA A 57 4.20 29.28 -4.96
CA ALA A 57 5.27 28.39 -5.41
C ALA A 57 4.88 27.63 -6.68
N MET A 58 3.62 27.20 -6.81
CA MET A 58 3.10 26.56 -8.02
C MET A 58 3.01 27.55 -9.19
N TRP A 59 2.47 28.74 -8.93
CA TRP A 59 2.25 29.78 -9.94
C TRP A 59 3.55 30.26 -10.62
N LYS A 60 4.67 30.28 -9.90
CA LYS A 60 6.00 30.63 -10.47
C LYS A 60 6.42 29.75 -11.65
N ASN A 61 5.82 28.58 -11.82
CA ASN A 61 6.08 27.67 -12.94
C ASN A 61 5.09 27.86 -14.10
N LEU A 62 4.21 28.86 -14.03
CA LEU A 62 3.24 29.23 -15.05
C LEU A 62 3.62 30.51 -15.74
N PRO A 63 3.03 30.83 -16.92
CA PRO A 63 3.18 32.14 -17.54
C PRO A 63 2.77 33.27 -16.59
N ALA A 64 3.47 34.38 -16.60
CA ALA A 64 3.24 35.51 -15.68
C ALA A 64 1.83 36.14 -15.76
N HIS A 65 1.11 35.91 -16.86
CA HIS A 65 -0.26 36.36 -17.04
C HIS A 65 -1.34 35.31 -16.63
N ALA A 66 -0.91 34.10 -16.28
CA ALA A 66 -1.85 33.05 -15.88
C ALA A 66 -2.65 33.49 -14.64
N PRO A 67 -3.99 33.48 -14.69
CA PRO A 67 -4.82 33.79 -13.52
C PRO A 67 -4.79 32.67 -12.48
N VAL A 68 -5.12 33.03 -11.24
CA VAL A 68 -5.47 32.05 -10.19
C VAL A 68 -7.00 32.04 -10.10
N ILE A 69 -7.60 30.87 -10.28
CA ILE A 69 -9.04 30.64 -10.22
C ILE A 69 -9.37 29.98 -8.90
N LEU A 70 -10.16 30.62 -8.07
CA LEU A 70 -10.68 30.05 -6.81
C LEU A 70 -12.00 29.36 -7.08
N LEU A 71 -12.13 28.10 -6.70
CA LEU A 71 -13.42 27.39 -6.61
C LEU A 71 -13.89 27.47 -5.16
N VAL A 72 -14.98 28.20 -4.93
CA VAL A 72 -15.42 28.57 -3.58
C VAL A 72 -16.64 27.75 -3.17
N GLY A 73 -16.47 26.96 -2.12
CA GLY A 73 -17.52 26.20 -1.46
C GLY A 73 -18.25 27.00 -0.37
N PRO A 74 -19.33 26.43 0.21
CA PRO A 74 -20.17 27.11 1.20
C PRO A 74 -19.64 27.03 2.64
N GLY A 75 -18.56 26.28 2.88
CA GLY A 75 -17.97 26.05 4.21
C GLY A 75 -16.62 26.72 4.40
N ASN A 76 -15.91 26.31 5.46
CA ASN A 76 -14.60 26.85 5.83
C ASN A 76 -13.54 26.70 4.71
N ASN A 77 -13.59 25.62 3.94
CA ASN A 77 -12.68 25.42 2.79
C ASN A 77 -12.82 26.55 1.75
N GLY A 78 -14.05 27.01 1.48
CA GLY A 78 -14.31 28.19 0.65
C GLY A 78 -13.79 29.49 1.29
N GLY A 79 -13.89 29.60 2.60
CA GLY A 79 -13.31 30.70 3.37
C GLY A 79 -11.79 30.76 3.24
N ASP A 80 -11.11 29.64 3.40
CA ASP A 80 -9.66 29.51 3.23
C ASP A 80 -9.22 29.92 1.81
N ALA A 81 -9.99 29.51 0.78
CA ALA A 81 -9.75 29.93 -0.60
C ALA A 81 -9.83 31.45 -0.78
N LEU A 82 -10.85 32.09 -0.20
CA LEU A 82 -11.03 33.55 -0.28
C LEU A 82 -9.90 34.30 0.47
N VAL A 83 -9.49 33.81 1.64
CA VAL A 83 -8.34 34.37 2.38
C VAL A 83 -7.06 34.23 1.55
N ALA A 84 -6.79 33.05 1.00
CA ALA A 84 -5.65 32.83 0.12
C ALA A 84 -5.70 33.75 -1.11
N GLY A 85 -6.85 33.86 -1.76
CA GLY A 85 -7.05 34.73 -2.91
C GLY A 85 -6.74 36.20 -2.61
N ARG A 86 -7.15 36.71 -1.46
CA ARG A 86 -6.84 38.08 -1.02
C ARG A 86 -5.35 38.30 -0.83
N ILE A 87 -4.63 37.32 -0.29
CA ILE A 87 -3.17 37.37 -0.14
C ILE A 87 -2.49 37.38 -1.51
N LEU A 88 -2.91 36.50 -2.43
CA LEU A 88 -2.37 36.42 -3.78
C LEU A 88 -2.62 37.71 -4.57
N ARG A 89 -3.80 38.33 -4.45
CA ARG A 89 -4.08 39.62 -5.06
C ARG A 89 -3.17 40.74 -4.53
N ARG A 90 -2.95 40.78 -3.22
CA ARG A 90 -2.01 41.72 -2.60
C ARG A 90 -0.58 41.52 -3.08
N ALA A 91 -0.24 40.29 -3.48
CA ALA A 91 1.05 39.98 -4.13
C ALA A 91 1.09 40.33 -5.64
N GLY A 92 0.00 40.88 -6.19
CA GLY A 92 -0.07 41.37 -7.58
C GLY A 92 -0.56 40.35 -8.60
N LEU A 93 -1.07 39.18 -8.17
CA LEU A 93 -1.62 38.16 -9.08
C LEU A 93 -3.06 38.52 -9.51
N ALA A 94 -3.41 38.14 -10.75
CA ALA A 94 -4.78 38.15 -11.20
C ALA A 94 -5.50 36.96 -10.52
N VAL A 95 -6.56 37.22 -9.75
CA VAL A 95 -7.32 36.20 -9.04
C VAL A 95 -8.79 36.36 -9.34
N TRP A 96 -9.41 35.29 -9.81
CA TRP A 96 -10.85 35.20 -10.11
C TRP A 96 -11.50 34.18 -9.17
N ALA A 97 -12.75 34.38 -8.81
CA ALA A 97 -13.48 33.46 -7.92
C ALA A 97 -14.78 33.01 -8.58
N ALA A 98 -14.99 31.71 -8.63
CA ALA A 98 -16.25 31.08 -8.99
C ALA A 98 -16.77 30.28 -7.79
N GLY A 99 -18.05 30.44 -7.46
CA GLY A 99 -18.65 29.85 -6.27
C GLY A 99 -19.88 29.03 -6.56
N MET A 100 -20.27 28.21 -5.59
CA MET A 100 -21.52 27.49 -5.62
C MET A 100 -22.70 28.44 -5.80
N PRO A 101 -23.81 27.98 -6.44
CA PRO A 101 -25.00 28.81 -6.64
C PRO A 101 -25.46 29.48 -5.35
N GLY A 102 -25.62 30.80 -5.42
CA GLY A 102 -26.03 31.61 -4.28
C GLY A 102 -24.90 32.37 -3.58
N LEU A 103 -23.65 31.92 -3.67
CA LEU A 103 -22.50 32.61 -3.05
C LEU A 103 -22.15 33.95 -3.70
N ASP A 104 -22.70 34.24 -4.86
CA ASP A 104 -22.63 35.56 -5.52
C ASP A 104 -23.36 36.64 -4.74
N THR A 105 -24.39 36.27 -4.01
CA THR A 105 -25.29 37.20 -3.29
C THR A 105 -25.48 36.89 -1.81
N THR A 106 -25.38 35.63 -1.42
CA THR A 106 -25.67 35.16 -0.06
C THR A 106 -24.37 34.68 0.63
N PRO A 107 -24.04 35.20 1.81
CA PRO A 107 -22.86 34.76 2.55
C PRO A 107 -23.00 33.33 3.05
N PRO A 108 -21.89 32.62 3.28
CA PRO A 108 -21.85 31.29 3.93
C PRO A 108 -22.48 31.34 5.34
N GLU A 109 -22.91 30.16 5.82
CA GLU A 109 -23.46 30.03 7.19
C GLU A 109 -22.37 30.03 8.27
N ALA A 110 -21.24 29.39 8.01
CA ALA A 110 -20.10 29.33 8.93
C ALA A 110 -19.51 30.73 9.15
N GLU A 111 -19.29 31.10 10.42
CA GLU A 111 -18.93 32.47 10.83
C GLU A 111 -17.62 32.95 10.19
N ASP A 112 -16.53 32.14 10.24
CA ASP A 112 -15.25 32.48 9.67
C ASP A 112 -15.30 32.56 8.13
N ALA A 113 -16.02 31.62 7.48
CA ALA A 113 -16.23 31.66 6.04
C ALA A 113 -17.03 32.90 5.61
N ARG A 114 -18.03 33.30 6.41
CA ARG A 114 -18.78 34.53 6.21
C ARG A 114 -17.90 35.76 6.30
N ALA A 115 -17.06 35.84 7.33
CA ALA A 115 -16.13 36.97 7.49
C ALA A 115 -15.13 37.04 6.31
N ALA A 116 -14.63 35.90 5.81
CA ALA A 116 -13.78 35.85 4.62
C ALA A 116 -14.53 36.31 3.36
N TRP A 117 -15.79 35.92 3.19
CA TRP A 117 -16.65 36.30 2.08
C TRP A 117 -16.93 37.82 2.10
N GLU A 118 -17.31 38.39 3.28
CA GLU A 118 -17.50 39.81 3.46
C GLU A 118 -16.24 40.61 3.14
N ALA A 119 -15.09 40.14 3.61
CA ALA A 119 -13.81 40.78 3.35
C ALA A 119 -13.43 40.75 1.86
N TRP A 120 -13.72 39.66 1.14
CA TRP A 120 -13.57 39.55 -0.31
C TRP A 120 -14.43 40.60 -1.05
N ARG A 121 -15.68 40.70 -0.66
CA ARG A 121 -16.63 41.68 -1.23
C ARG A 121 -16.27 43.13 -0.91
N ALA A 122 -15.77 43.38 0.31
CA ALA A 122 -15.31 44.72 0.72
C ALA A 122 -14.08 45.19 -0.09
N ASP A 123 -13.24 44.26 -0.56
CA ASP A 123 -12.14 44.52 -1.48
C ASP A 123 -12.63 44.78 -2.95
N GLY A 124 -13.96 44.89 -3.17
CA GLY A 124 -14.55 45.15 -4.47
C GLY A 124 -14.57 43.93 -5.42
N GLN A 125 -14.39 42.74 -4.89
CA GLN A 125 -14.33 41.52 -5.69
C GLN A 125 -15.68 40.84 -5.80
N VAL A 126 -15.86 40.11 -6.93
CA VAL A 126 -17.10 39.36 -7.23
C VAL A 126 -16.77 37.85 -7.14
N ILE A 127 -17.78 37.06 -6.75
CA ILE A 127 -17.79 35.62 -6.93
C ILE A 127 -18.76 35.34 -8.07
N HIS A 128 -18.24 34.72 -9.13
CA HIS A 128 -19.00 34.37 -10.33
C HIS A 128 -19.65 33.00 -10.20
N GLY A 129 -20.58 32.66 -11.08
CA GLY A 129 -21.10 31.30 -11.20
C GLY A 129 -20.07 30.34 -11.83
N PHE A 130 -20.30 29.04 -11.70
CA PHE A 130 -19.39 28.00 -12.22
C PHE A 130 -19.28 28.00 -13.75
N GLU A 131 -20.28 28.49 -14.46
CA GLU A 131 -20.28 28.63 -15.92
C GLU A 131 -19.12 29.49 -16.43
N GLN A 132 -18.68 30.45 -15.64
CA GLN A 132 -17.55 31.32 -16.01
C GLN A 132 -16.21 30.58 -16.04
N VAL A 133 -16.08 29.45 -15.37
CA VAL A 133 -14.83 28.66 -15.33
C VAL A 133 -14.52 28.11 -16.73
N ALA A 134 -15.54 27.65 -17.45
CA ALA A 134 -15.37 27.19 -18.83
C ALA A 134 -14.88 28.35 -19.74
N ASP A 135 -15.51 29.53 -19.63
CA ASP A 135 -15.13 30.72 -20.42
C ASP A 135 -13.69 31.18 -20.10
N TRP A 136 -13.24 31.03 -18.84
CA TRP A 136 -11.88 31.41 -18.44
C TRP A 136 -10.81 30.42 -18.92
N LEU A 137 -11.15 29.14 -19.03
CA LEU A 137 -10.24 28.09 -19.46
C LEU A 137 -10.23 27.93 -21.00
N TRP A 138 -11.36 28.24 -21.65
CA TRP A 138 -11.51 28.18 -23.10
C TRP A 138 -12.23 29.44 -23.63
N PRO A 139 -11.52 30.59 -23.67
CA PRO A 139 -12.13 31.89 -24.03
C PRO A 139 -12.66 31.91 -25.47
N ASP A 140 -12.16 31.06 -26.35
CA ASP A 140 -12.61 30.96 -27.75
C ASP A 140 -13.86 30.07 -27.94
N GLY A 141 -14.41 29.50 -26.85
CA GLY A 141 -15.65 28.72 -26.85
C GLY A 141 -15.45 27.24 -27.16
N ASP A 142 -14.23 26.76 -27.20
CA ASP A 142 -13.87 25.38 -27.52
C ASP A 142 -13.87 24.47 -26.27
N ALA A 143 -14.66 24.76 -25.24
CA ALA A 143 -14.79 23.89 -24.07
C ALA A 143 -15.35 22.51 -24.45
N PRO A 144 -14.79 21.40 -23.94
CA PRO A 144 -15.23 20.07 -24.29
C PRO A 144 -16.67 19.80 -23.81
N ASP A 145 -17.52 19.25 -24.69
CA ASP A 145 -18.88 18.81 -24.36
C ASP A 145 -18.89 17.54 -23.51
N ASP A 146 -19.80 17.46 -22.54
CA ASP A 146 -19.93 16.31 -21.64
C ASP A 146 -20.40 15.01 -22.34
N GLU A 147 -21.00 15.10 -23.54
CA GLU A 147 -21.58 13.98 -24.26
C GLU A 147 -20.62 13.25 -25.21
N GLN A 148 -19.37 13.73 -25.39
CA GLN A 148 -18.40 13.19 -26.36
C GLN A 148 -17.16 12.52 -25.73
N ASP A 149 -17.18 12.16 -24.44
CA ASP A 149 -16.02 11.57 -23.79
C ASP A 149 -15.99 10.05 -23.92
N ASP A 150 -15.55 9.56 -25.07
CA ASP A 150 -15.13 8.15 -25.27
C ASP A 150 -13.67 7.91 -24.83
N GLY A 151 -13.07 8.84 -24.05
CA GLY A 151 -11.73 8.68 -23.44
C GLY A 151 -10.54 8.96 -24.37
N ASP A 152 -10.76 9.16 -25.68
CA ASP A 152 -9.70 9.35 -26.69
C ASP A 152 -9.90 10.61 -27.56
N GLY A 153 -10.88 11.47 -27.21
CA GLY A 153 -11.14 12.72 -27.90
C GLY A 153 -10.01 13.75 -27.68
N ASP A 154 -9.57 14.42 -28.75
CA ASP A 154 -8.66 15.57 -28.69
C ASP A 154 -9.36 16.74 -27.97
N VAL A 155 -9.20 16.82 -26.62
CA VAL A 155 -9.66 17.97 -25.84
C VAL A 155 -8.76 19.18 -26.17
N PRO A 156 -9.33 20.31 -26.64
CA PRO A 156 -8.53 21.49 -26.91
C PRO A 156 -7.78 21.95 -25.66
N PRO A 157 -6.54 22.46 -25.80
CA PRO A 157 -5.75 22.89 -24.66
C PRO A 157 -6.43 24.08 -23.96
N ALA A 158 -6.60 23.97 -22.63
CA ALA A 158 -7.06 25.08 -21.83
C ALA A 158 -5.99 26.17 -21.71
N GLU A 159 -6.41 27.41 -21.51
CA GLU A 159 -5.50 28.52 -21.18
C GLU A 159 -4.76 28.23 -19.86
N PRO A 160 -3.47 28.59 -19.76
CA PRO A 160 -2.71 28.39 -18.54
C PRO A 160 -3.34 29.11 -17.35
N ALA A 161 -3.69 28.36 -16.30
CA ALA A 161 -4.23 28.88 -15.05
C ALA A 161 -3.74 28.05 -13.86
N LEU A 162 -3.88 28.57 -12.64
CA LEU A 162 -3.79 27.80 -11.41
C LEU A 162 -5.16 27.77 -10.77
N ILE A 163 -5.72 26.59 -10.56
CA ILE A 163 -6.99 26.42 -9.84
C ILE A 163 -6.70 26.12 -8.37
N ILE A 164 -7.44 26.78 -7.48
CA ILE A 164 -7.47 26.47 -6.05
C ILE A 164 -8.83 25.85 -5.74
N ASP A 165 -8.84 24.56 -5.42
CA ASP A 165 -10.03 23.80 -5.04
C ASP A 165 -10.35 24.02 -3.56
N GLY A 166 -11.28 24.93 -3.28
CA GLY A 166 -11.86 25.21 -1.98
C GLY A 166 -13.34 24.85 -1.92
N LEU A 167 -13.83 23.92 -2.77
CA LEU A 167 -15.24 23.53 -2.79
C LEU A 167 -15.63 22.80 -1.50
N PHE A 168 -14.95 21.69 -1.19
CA PHE A 168 -15.23 20.88 -0.01
C PHE A 168 -13.94 20.33 0.59
N GLY A 169 -13.84 20.30 1.92
CA GLY A 169 -12.82 19.62 2.71
C GLY A 169 -13.39 18.40 3.41
N ILE A 170 -12.88 18.12 4.62
CA ILE A 170 -13.28 16.96 5.46
C ILE A 170 -14.75 16.92 5.87
N GLY A 171 -15.52 17.95 5.57
CA GLY A 171 -16.97 18.01 5.88
C GLY A 171 -17.87 17.36 4.83
N LEU A 172 -17.34 16.85 3.74
CA LEU A 172 -18.13 16.26 2.66
C LEU A 172 -18.59 14.85 3.04
N VAL A 173 -19.91 14.66 3.15
CA VAL A 173 -20.55 13.37 3.52
C VAL A 173 -21.46 12.81 2.42
N ARG A 174 -21.59 13.52 1.29
CA ARG A 174 -22.44 13.11 0.16
C ARG A 174 -21.66 13.23 -1.14
N PRO A 175 -21.96 12.37 -2.13
CA PRO A 175 -21.31 12.45 -3.44
C PRO A 175 -21.49 13.83 -4.08
N LEU A 176 -20.50 14.26 -4.82
CA LEU A 176 -20.64 15.45 -5.67
C LEU A 176 -21.70 15.20 -6.74
N ALA A 177 -22.64 16.12 -6.92
CA ALA A 177 -23.75 15.96 -7.84
C ALA A 177 -24.06 17.25 -8.64
N GLY A 178 -24.78 17.10 -9.75
CA GLY A 178 -25.22 18.22 -10.59
C GLY A 178 -24.06 19.10 -11.06
N ARG A 179 -24.23 20.40 -11.03
CA ARG A 179 -23.25 21.39 -11.51
C ARG A 179 -21.87 21.30 -10.86
N VAL A 180 -21.79 20.82 -9.62
CA VAL A 180 -20.50 20.65 -8.93
C VAL A 180 -19.75 19.45 -9.53
N ALA A 181 -20.44 18.35 -9.77
CA ALA A 181 -19.87 17.18 -10.41
C ALA A 181 -19.40 17.48 -11.85
N GLU A 182 -20.21 18.23 -12.60
CA GLU A 182 -19.89 18.73 -13.95
C GLU A 182 -18.63 19.61 -13.92
N LEU A 183 -18.56 20.56 -12.99
CA LEU A 183 -17.39 21.42 -12.81
C LEU A 183 -16.12 20.62 -12.51
N VAL A 184 -16.20 19.64 -11.60
CA VAL A 184 -15.01 18.81 -11.26
C VAL A 184 -14.54 18.01 -12.47
N ARG A 185 -15.45 17.44 -13.26
CA ARG A 185 -15.10 16.77 -14.50
C ARG A 185 -14.48 17.72 -15.52
N LEU A 186 -15.04 18.92 -15.69
CA LEU A 186 -14.51 19.94 -16.57
C LEU A 186 -13.07 20.33 -16.19
N VAL A 187 -12.84 20.62 -14.91
CA VAL A 187 -11.51 20.99 -14.40
C VAL A 187 -10.51 19.86 -14.59
N ASN A 188 -10.90 18.63 -14.33
CA ASN A 188 -10.02 17.46 -14.52
C ASN A 188 -9.62 17.29 -16.01
N ARG A 189 -10.54 17.57 -16.97
CA ARG A 189 -10.26 17.56 -18.41
C ARG A 189 -9.34 18.68 -18.86
N ALA A 190 -9.42 19.85 -18.21
CA ALA A 190 -8.58 21.00 -18.54
C ALA A 190 -7.08 20.76 -18.35
N ARG A 191 -6.69 19.77 -17.53
CA ARG A 191 -5.29 19.41 -17.21
C ARG A 191 -4.43 20.58 -16.73
N VAL A 192 -5.06 21.65 -16.22
CA VAL A 192 -4.38 22.75 -15.54
C VAL A 192 -3.99 22.33 -14.12
N PRO A 193 -2.92 22.89 -13.53
CA PRO A 193 -2.54 22.54 -12.18
C PRO A 193 -3.63 22.95 -11.17
N VAL A 194 -4.04 22.03 -10.32
CA VAL A 194 -4.98 22.24 -9.21
C VAL A 194 -4.22 22.14 -7.89
N LEU A 195 -4.48 23.08 -6.98
CA LEU A 195 -4.12 23.04 -5.56
C LEU A 195 -5.37 22.78 -4.76
N ALA A 196 -5.48 21.61 -4.14
CA ALA A 196 -6.61 21.33 -3.24
C ALA A 196 -6.33 21.86 -1.83
N ILE A 197 -7.37 22.41 -1.22
CA ILE A 197 -7.38 22.82 0.19
C ILE A 197 -7.92 21.66 1.00
N ASP A 198 -7.16 21.25 2.02
CA ASP A 198 -7.46 20.21 2.98
C ASP A 198 -7.48 18.80 2.36
N VAL A 199 -8.46 18.49 1.52
CA VAL A 199 -8.53 17.27 0.70
C VAL A 199 -9.08 17.62 -0.67
N PRO A 200 -8.73 16.90 -1.75
CA PRO A 200 -9.37 17.09 -3.05
C PRO A 200 -10.89 16.89 -2.93
N SER A 201 -11.67 17.84 -3.44
CA SER A 201 -13.14 17.78 -3.36
C SER A 201 -13.67 16.49 -3.99
N GLY A 202 -14.46 15.75 -3.22
CA GLY A 202 -15.01 14.44 -3.59
C GLY A 202 -14.26 13.24 -2.99
N LEU A 203 -13.08 13.44 -2.39
CA LEU A 203 -12.29 12.38 -1.74
C LEU A 203 -12.67 12.25 -0.26
N ASP A 204 -12.85 11.03 0.21
CA ASP A 204 -12.96 10.71 1.63
C ASP A 204 -11.56 10.69 2.26
N ALA A 205 -11.39 11.50 3.30
CA ALA A 205 -10.09 11.75 3.92
C ALA A 205 -9.58 10.58 4.78
N ASP A 206 -10.46 9.74 5.31
CA ASP A 206 -10.09 8.56 6.10
C ASP A 206 -9.88 7.33 5.21
N ARG A 207 -10.77 7.15 4.24
CA ARG A 207 -10.85 5.93 3.43
C ARG A 207 -9.96 5.95 2.19
N GLY A 208 -9.72 7.15 1.64
CA GLY A 208 -9.01 7.27 0.36
C GLY A 208 -9.82 6.76 -0.83
N ALA A 209 -11.13 6.85 -0.74
CA ALA A 209 -12.10 6.50 -1.78
C ALA A 209 -12.91 7.72 -2.19
N PRO A 210 -13.58 7.73 -3.36
CA PRO A 210 -14.57 8.74 -3.66
C PRO A 210 -15.71 8.73 -2.62
N VAL A 211 -16.21 9.89 -2.24
CA VAL A 211 -17.43 9.97 -1.44
C VAL A 211 -18.61 9.55 -2.31
N GLY A 212 -19.22 8.41 -2.00
CA GLY A 212 -20.27 7.79 -2.79
C GLY A 212 -19.81 6.50 -3.46
N ASP A 213 -20.15 6.31 -4.71
CA ASP A 213 -19.72 5.15 -5.48
C ASP A 213 -18.30 5.32 -6.07
N ALA A 214 -17.73 4.24 -6.59
CA ALA A 214 -16.36 4.22 -7.11
C ALA A 214 -16.15 5.15 -8.33
N GLU A 215 -17.20 5.53 -9.02
CA GLU A 215 -17.19 6.38 -10.22
C GLU A 215 -17.56 7.84 -9.88
N ALA A 216 -17.84 8.14 -8.61
CA ALA A 216 -18.13 9.50 -8.19
C ALA A 216 -16.95 10.44 -8.51
N PRO A 217 -17.22 11.66 -9.00
CA PRO A 217 -16.15 12.56 -9.39
C PRO A 217 -15.35 13.06 -8.19
N VAL A 218 -14.03 13.03 -8.33
CA VAL A 218 -13.06 13.56 -7.37
C VAL A 218 -12.15 14.53 -8.09
N MET A 219 -11.87 15.68 -7.50
CA MET A 219 -10.92 16.66 -8.03
C MET A 219 -9.53 16.05 -8.14
N GLN A 220 -8.88 16.24 -9.29
CA GLN A 220 -7.52 15.76 -9.52
C GLN A 220 -6.52 16.87 -9.21
N ALA A 221 -6.00 16.89 -7.99
CA ALA A 221 -5.03 17.87 -7.55
C ALA A 221 -3.60 17.51 -7.97
N ARG A 222 -2.81 18.51 -8.36
CA ARG A 222 -1.36 18.38 -8.50
C ARG A 222 -0.66 18.47 -7.14
N GLN A 223 -1.23 19.26 -6.23
CA GLN A 223 -0.79 19.40 -4.84
C GLN A 223 -2.00 19.59 -3.94
N THR A 224 -1.87 19.15 -2.69
CA THR A 224 -2.86 19.35 -1.63
C THR A 224 -2.18 19.99 -0.42
N VAL A 225 -2.80 21.01 0.17
CA VAL A 225 -2.41 21.54 1.48
C VAL A 225 -3.44 21.08 2.49
N THR A 226 -3.08 20.09 3.29
CA THR A 226 -3.96 19.55 4.33
C THR A 226 -3.71 20.27 5.65
N MET A 227 -4.77 20.47 6.43
CA MET A 227 -4.75 21.28 7.65
C MET A 227 -4.57 20.40 8.88
N ILE A 228 -3.94 20.95 9.93
CA ILE A 228 -3.73 20.35 11.25
C ILE A 228 -2.76 19.17 11.19
N ALA A 229 -3.16 18.09 10.56
CA ALA A 229 -2.37 16.88 10.37
C ALA A 229 -2.64 16.25 9.01
N ASP A 230 -1.80 15.32 8.62
CA ASP A 230 -1.98 14.50 7.43
C ASP A 230 -3.10 13.48 7.64
N LYS A 231 -3.69 12.98 6.55
CA LYS A 231 -4.87 12.12 6.56
C LYS A 231 -4.63 10.81 5.82
N PRO A 232 -5.09 9.67 6.34
CA PRO A 232 -4.84 8.36 5.72
C PRO A 232 -5.32 8.29 4.27
N GLY A 233 -6.49 8.85 3.98
CA GLY A 233 -7.09 8.80 2.66
C GLY A 233 -6.32 9.52 1.56
N LEU A 234 -5.42 10.45 1.89
CA LEU A 234 -4.55 11.11 0.90
C LEU A 234 -3.46 10.17 0.36
N HIS A 235 -3.14 9.08 1.06
CA HIS A 235 -1.99 8.22 0.81
C HIS A 235 -2.35 6.78 0.44
N THR A 236 -3.63 6.44 0.34
CA THR A 236 -4.09 5.11 -0.09
C THR A 236 -5.21 5.21 -1.11
N GLY A 237 -5.50 4.11 -1.80
CA GLY A 237 -6.62 4.02 -2.72
C GLY A 237 -6.63 5.08 -3.82
N ALA A 238 -7.77 5.77 -3.98
CA ALA A 238 -7.94 6.85 -4.94
C ALA A 238 -7.13 8.11 -4.57
N GLY A 239 -6.86 8.32 -3.27
CA GLY A 239 -6.06 9.46 -2.81
C GLY A 239 -4.72 9.59 -3.53
N LEU A 240 -4.06 8.48 -3.82
CA LEU A 240 -2.79 8.48 -4.57
C LEU A 240 -2.89 9.06 -5.99
N ARG A 241 -4.07 9.01 -6.60
CA ARG A 241 -4.30 9.57 -7.94
C ARG A 241 -4.77 11.01 -7.88
N HIS A 242 -5.42 11.41 -6.77
CA HIS A 242 -6.13 12.68 -6.68
C HIS A 242 -5.43 13.72 -5.79
N ALA A 243 -4.68 13.32 -4.75
CA ALA A 243 -4.06 14.27 -3.83
C ALA A 243 -2.77 14.94 -4.34
N GLY A 244 -2.08 14.30 -5.29
CA GLY A 244 -0.79 14.77 -5.77
C GLY A 244 0.24 14.87 -4.64
N ARG A 245 1.03 15.95 -4.60
CA ARG A 245 1.99 16.17 -3.51
C ARG A 245 1.31 16.79 -2.31
N VAL A 246 1.35 16.11 -1.18
CA VAL A 246 0.72 16.55 0.07
C VAL A 246 1.68 17.43 0.89
N TRP A 247 1.14 18.56 1.35
CA TRP A 247 1.77 19.49 2.28
C TRP A 247 0.90 19.58 3.52
N VAL A 248 1.51 19.53 4.70
CA VAL A 248 0.80 19.70 5.97
C VAL A 248 1.01 21.13 6.48
N ALA A 249 -0.10 21.79 6.78
CA ALA A 249 -0.15 23.05 7.50
C ALA A 249 -0.60 22.73 8.94
N PRO A 250 0.33 22.62 9.91
CA PRO A 250 -0.02 22.15 11.26
C PRO A 250 -0.86 23.16 12.05
N LEU A 251 -0.92 24.42 11.62
CA LEU A 251 -1.64 25.54 12.23
C LEU A 251 -1.29 25.81 13.72
N SER A 252 -0.43 24.99 14.33
CA SER A 252 0.11 25.13 15.69
C SER A 252 1.62 25.11 15.65
N ASP A 253 2.28 25.85 16.53
CA ASP A 253 3.72 25.81 16.73
C ASP A 253 4.18 24.63 17.61
N LEU A 254 3.25 23.96 18.28
CA LEU A 254 3.55 22.77 19.09
C LEU A 254 3.72 21.53 18.20
N PRO A 255 4.59 20.59 18.59
CA PRO A 255 4.63 19.26 17.98
C PRO A 255 3.29 18.55 18.12
N LEU A 256 2.91 17.76 17.09
CA LEU A 256 1.63 17.05 17.07
C LEU A 256 1.47 16.08 18.25
N GLU A 257 2.57 15.43 18.66
CA GLU A 257 2.60 14.53 19.82
C GLU A 257 2.14 15.26 21.11
N ALA A 258 2.66 16.46 21.33
CA ALA A 258 2.26 17.27 22.49
C ALA A 258 0.79 17.71 22.44
N GLU A 259 0.23 17.88 21.25
CA GLU A 259 -1.19 18.18 21.06
C GLU A 259 -2.07 16.95 21.36
N LEU A 260 -1.63 15.76 20.95
CA LEU A 260 -2.32 14.50 21.24
C LEU A 260 -2.27 14.15 22.72
N ASP A 261 -1.10 14.30 23.40
CA ASP A 261 -0.96 14.10 24.85
C ASP A 261 -1.96 14.95 25.64
N VAL A 262 -2.21 16.19 25.20
CA VAL A 262 -3.17 17.09 25.85
C VAL A 262 -4.61 16.64 25.59
N LEU A 263 -4.92 16.08 24.41
CA LEU A 263 -6.25 15.51 24.14
C LEU A 263 -6.53 14.31 25.04
N GLU A 264 -5.61 13.36 25.13
CA GLU A 264 -5.75 12.18 25.98
C GLU A 264 -5.89 12.54 27.47
N ALA A 265 -5.13 13.55 27.94
CA ALA A 265 -5.24 14.03 29.30
C ALA A 265 -6.58 14.73 29.61
N ALA A 266 -7.23 15.33 28.59
CA ALA A 266 -8.51 16.02 28.75
C ALA A 266 -9.71 15.05 28.82
N ASP A 267 -9.62 13.91 28.13
CA ASP A 267 -10.68 12.89 28.13
C ASP A 267 -10.65 12.01 29.42
N GLY A 268 -9.60 12.11 30.24
CA GLY A 268 -9.39 11.29 31.44
C GLY A 268 -8.92 9.88 31.04
N PRO A 269 -8.49 9.05 32.00
CA PRO A 269 -8.23 7.65 31.72
C PRO A 269 -9.57 7.05 31.24
N ALA A 270 -9.62 6.56 30.00
CA ALA A 270 -10.71 5.76 29.53
C ALA A 270 -10.94 4.70 30.60
N ASP A 271 -12.14 4.69 31.19
CA ASP A 271 -12.53 3.68 32.17
C ASP A 271 -12.20 2.34 31.51
N ALA A 272 -11.12 1.71 31.95
CA ALA A 272 -10.75 0.38 31.51
C ALA A 272 -11.84 -0.53 32.06
N GLY A 273 -12.98 -0.55 31.37
CA GLY A 273 -14.08 -1.44 31.67
C GLY A 273 -13.49 -2.83 31.73
N GLU A 274 -13.55 -3.43 32.91
CA GLU A 274 -13.17 -4.82 33.14
C GLU A 274 -13.75 -5.64 31.99
N TRP A 275 -12.88 -6.23 31.22
CA TRP A 275 -13.21 -7.22 30.21
C TRP A 275 -13.96 -8.36 30.92
N HIS A 276 -15.28 -8.26 30.97
CA HIS A 276 -16.12 -9.42 31.25
C HIS A 276 -16.08 -10.31 30.02
N GLY A 277 -15.35 -11.42 30.16
CA GLY A 277 -15.19 -12.43 29.12
C GLY A 277 -16.52 -12.76 28.45
N VAL A 278 -16.43 -13.06 27.16
CA VAL A 278 -17.49 -13.62 26.32
C VAL A 278 -18.29 -14.64 27.14
N PRO A 279 -19.64 -14.54 27.22
CA PRO A 279 -20.44 -15.57 27.89
C PRO A 279 -20.25 -16.90 27.17
N THR A 280 -19.66 -17.86 27.86
CA THR A 280 -19.71 -19.26 27.46
C THR A 280 -21.16 -19.69 27.33
N GLU A 281 -21.44 -20.39 26.25
CA GLU A 281 -22.72 -21.00 25.91
C GLU A 281 -23.47 -21.55 27.13
N ALA A 282 -24.62 -20.97 27.42
CA ALA A 282 -25.61 -21.55 28.30
C ALA A 282 -26.62 -22.32 27.44
N GLU A 283 -26.51 -23.63 27.53
CA GLU A 283 -27.57 -24.61 27.45
C GLU A 283 -28.89 -24.18 26.78
N ALA A 284 -29.03 -24.45 25.47
CA ALA A 284 -30.32 -24.56 24.82
C ALA A 284 -30.69 -26.04 24.78
N GLU A 285 -31.64 -26.43 25.62
CA GLU A 285 -32.30 -27.71 25.61
C GLU A 285 -32.87 -28.03 24.23
N MET A 286 -32.40 -29.14 23.63
CA MET A 286 -32.96 -29.70 22.40
C MET A 286 -34.27 -30.45 22.73
N ASP A 287 -35.34 -29.99 22.12
CA ASP A 287 -36.59 -30.76 21.99
C ASP A 287 -36.51 -31.61 20.70
N PRO A 288 -36.59 -32.96 20.78
CA PRO A 288 -36.46 -33.84 19.62
C PRO A 288 -37.83 -34.26 19.12
N ASP A 289 -38.45 -33.48 18.22
CA ASP A 289 -39.47 -34.07 17.31
C ASP A 289 -39.93 -33.02 16.28
N HIS A 290 -39.42 -33.14 15.06
CA HIS A 290 -40.16 -32.92 13.81
C HIS A 290 -39.24 -33.16 12.61
N GLY A 291 -39.36 -34.35 12.06
CA GLY A 291 -38.80 -34.65 10.74
C GLY A 291 -39.59 -33.92 9.65
N HIS A 292 -38.89 -33.32 8.73
CA HIS A 292 -39.42 -33.06 7.40
C HIS A 292 -38.31 -33.19 6.33
N ASP A 293 -38.73 -33.84 5.29
CA ASP A 293 -38.03 -34.31 4.12
C ASP A 293 -37.21 -33.19 3.42
N VAL A 294 -36.01 -33.59 2.97
CA VAL A 294 -35.14 -32.79 2.11
C VAL A 294 -35.63 -32.98 0.68
N ASP A 295 -36.11 -31.92 0.04
CA ASP A 295 -36.31 -31.85 -1.40
C ASP A 295 -35.26 -30.96 -2.03
N ASP A 296 -34.59 -31.56 -3.00
CA ASP A 296 -33.46 -31.02 -3.76
C ASP A 296 -33.99 -30.16 -4.90
N SER A 297 -33.93 -28.82 -4.76
CA SER A 297 -33.97 -27.91 -5.95
C SER A 297 -33.65 -26.44 -5.60
N GLY A 298 -32.66 -25.90 -6.27
CA GLY A 298 -32.59 -24.46 -6.60
C GLY A 298 -31.69 -23.62 -5.69
N MET A 299 -30.41 -23.49 -6.05
CA MET A 299 -29.58 -22.35 -5.65
C MET A 299 -30.12 -21.09 -6.34
N ASP A 300 -30.95 -20.34 -5.66
CA ASP A 300 -31.25 -18.96 -6.04
C ASP A 300 -30.27 -18.02 -5.33
N ALA A 301 -29.62 -17.20 -6.18
CA ALA A 301 -28.81 -16.08 -5.76
C ALA A 301 -29.72 -14.96 -5.23
N ALA A 302 -29.83 -14.83 -3.92
CA ALA A 302 -30.41 -13.65 -3.28
C ALA A 302 -29.86 -13.55 -1.85
N ASP A 303 -29.01 -12.59 -1.66
CA ASP A 303 -28.87 -11.68 -0.51
C ASP A 303 -27.45 -11.11 -0.48
N ALA A 304 -27.17 -10.22 -1.43
CA ALA A 304 -25.92 -9.44 -1.50
C ALA A 304 -26.08 -8.01 -0.93
N ASP A 305 -26.95 -7.84 0.07
CA ASP A 305 -27.18 -6.53 0.73
C ASP A 305 -27.01 -6.62 2.26
N ALA A 306 -25.99 -7.32 2.73
CA ALA A 306 -25.57 -7.17 4.11
C ALA A 306 -24.42 -6.13 4.15
N PRO A 307 -24.60 -4.96 4.81
CA PRO A 307 -23.49 -4.07 5.06
C PRO A 307 -22.41 -4.78 5.85
N CYS A 308 -21.15 -4.46 5.56
CA CYS A 308 -19.98 -4.91 6.32
C CYS A 308 -20.32 -4.85 7.82
N PRO A 309 -20.17 -5.92 8.61
CA PRO A 309 -20.40 -5.88 10.05
C PRO A 309 -19.22 -5.18 10.74
N ALA A 310 -19.00 -3.92 10.40
CA ALA A 310 -18.27 -3.00 11.21
C ALA A 310 -19.32 -2.30 12.08
N ASP A 311 -19.65 -2.90 13.22
CA ASP A 311 -20.22 -2.14 14.32
C ASP A 311 -19.24 -1.00 14.58
N GLU A 312 -19.67 0.24 14.32
CA GLU A 312 -18.85 1.45 14.43
C GLU A 312 -18.29 1.66 15.85
N ASP A 313 -18.70 0.84 16.83
CA ASP A 313 -18.38 0.96 18.26
C ASP A 313 -17.33 -0.03 18.79
N SER A 314 -16.72 -0.91 17.97
CA SER A 314 -15.92 -2.04 18.50
C SER A 314 -14.40 -2.01 18.26
N PHE A 315 -13.85 -0.98 17.57
CA PHE A 315 -12.41 -0.87 17.38
C PHE A 315 -11.86 0.41 17.99
N PRO A 316 -10.71 0.39 18.69
CA PRO A 316 -10.03 1.61 19.09
C PRO A 316 -9.56 2.34 17.82
N HIS A 317 -10.39 3.24 17.30
CA HIS A 317 -10.07 4.11 16.16
C HIS A 317 -9.02 5.18 16.51
N ASP A 318 -8.61 5.27 17.77
CA ASP A 318 -7.96 6.44 18.36
C ASP A 318 -6.41 6.44 18.24
N LEU A 319 -5.79 5.38 17.75
CA LEU A 319 -4.34 5.39 17.54
C LEU A 319 -3.97 6.07 16.22
N PRO A 320 -3.12 7.12 16.26
CA PRO A 320 -2.63 7.77 15.06
C PRO A 320 -1.90 6.76 14.19
N GLY A 321 -2.15 6.82 12.88
CA GLY A 321 -1.39 6.07 11.90
C GLY A 321 -0.07 6.77 11.55
N VAL A 322 0.82 6.07 10.85
CA VAL A 322 2.08 6.64 10.37
C VAL A 322 2.29 6.41 8.87
N LEU A 323 2.92 7.35 8.21
CA LEU A 323 3.43 7.13 6.86
C LEU A 323 4.80 6.46 6.93
N LEU A 324 4.98 5.38 6.18
CA LEU A 324 6.28 4.70 6.07
C LEU A 324 7.21 5.53 5.18
N THR A 325 8.01 6.36 5.82
CA THR A 325 9.03 7.21 5.18
C THR A 325 10.39 6.54 5.21
N ALA A 326 11.36 7.06 4.44
CA ALA A 326 12.72 6.52 4.46
C ALA A 326 13.40 6.55 5.84
N PRO A 327 13.28 7.63 6.66
CA PRO A 327 13.82 7.65 8.02
C PRO A 327 13.17 6.60 8.92
N LEU A 328 11.84 6.46 8.86
CA LEU A 328 11.14 5.45 9.66
C LEU A 328 11.53 4.04 9.22
N ALA A 329 11.54 3.76 7.92
CA ALA A 329 11.97 2.45 7.41
C ALA A 329 13.42 2.12 7.83
N ALA A 330 14.32 3.11 7.86
CA ALA A 330 15.69 2.93 8.34
C ALA A 330 15.74 2.52 9.82
N ALA A 331 14.90 3.14 10.65
CA ALA A 331 14.82 2.84 12.08
C ALA A 331 14.23 1.44 12.37
N LEU A 332 13.37 0.93 11.48
CA LEU A 332 12.72 -0.38 11.62
C LEU A 332 13.55 -1.55 11.07
N LEU A 333 14.63 -1.28 10.32
CA LEU A 333 15.48 -2.33 9.78
C LEU A 333 16.37 -2.95 10.88
N PRO A 334 16.55 -4.29 10.88
CA PRO A 334 17.44 -4.94 11.83
C PRO A 334 18.89 -4.45 11.67
N ALA A 335 19.48 -3.99 12.76
CA ALA A 335 20.88 -3.58 12.78
C ALA A 335 21.80 -4.80 12.54
N ARG A 336 22.85 -4.62 11.72
CA ARG A 336 23.84 -5.66 11.46
C ARG A 336 25.22 -5.24 11.96
N ALA A 337 25.73 -5.96 12.95
CA ALA A 337 27.07 -5.73 13.48
C ALA A 337 28.14 -6.11 12.44
N ARG A 338 29.35 -5.52 12.57
CA ARG A 338 30.45 -5.81 11.63
C ARG A 338 30.99 -7.24 11.74
N ASP A 339 30.85 -7.86 12.89
CA ASP A 339 31.23 -9.24 13.22
C ASP A 339 30.06 -10.23 13.05
N ALA A 340 28.96 -9.81 12.41
CA ALA A 340 27.81 -10.65 12.18
C ALA A 340 28.15 -11.86 11.31
N HIS A 341 27.63 -13.01 11.67
CA HIS A 341 27.71 -14.26 10.91
C HIS A 341 26.32 -14.68 10.41
N LYS A 342 26.25 -15.76 9.61
CA LYS A 342 24.98 -16.24 9.02
C LYS A 342 23.86 -16.50 10.04
N GLY A 343 24.18 -16.86 11.27
CA GLY A 343 23.18 -17.06 12.33
C GLY A 343 22.48 -15.79 12.80
N ASN A 344 23.09 -14.61 12.63
CA ASN A 344 22.49 -13.33 13.01
C ASN A 344 21.43 -12.86 12.01
N GLY A 345 21.51 -13.29 10.76
CA GLY A 345 20.50 -12.96 9.74
C GLY A 345 19.20 -13.76 9.89
N GLY A 346 19.18 -14.75 10.78
CA GLY A 346 18.05 -15.64 10.97
C GLY A 346 17.86 -16.63 9.81
N ASP A 347 16.91 -17.51 9.98
CA ASP A 347 16.62 -18.62 9.07
C ASP A 347 15.22 -18.44 8.45
N VAL A 348 15.06 -18.74 7.17
CA VAL A 348 13.78 -18.69 6.46
C VAL A 348 13.52 -20.01 5.74
N LEU A 349 12.35 -20.59 5.92
CA LEU A 349 11.87 -21.74 5.17
C LEU A 349 10.62 -21.36 4.37
N VAL A 350 10.70 -21.49 3.06
CA VAL A 350 9.56 -21.28 2.16
C VAL A 350 8.82 -22.60 1.96
N VAL A 351 7.54 -22.62 2.34
CA VAL A 351 6.62 -23.77 2.22
C VAL A 351 5.66 -23.50 1.06
N GLY A 352 5.96 -24.10 -0.09
CA GLY A 352 5.21 -23.87 -1.33
C GLY A 352 6.00 -24.33 -2.55
N GLY A 353 5.66 -23.79 -3.73
CA GLY A 353 6.34 -24.13 -4.98
C GLY A 353 6.08 -25.55 -5.45
N ARG A 354 4.89 -26.08 -5.18
CA ARG A 354 4.48 -27.41 -5.60
C ARG A 354 4.38 -27.50 -7.12
N LEU A 355 4.08 -28.69 -7.61
CA LEU A 355 4.14 -29.03 -9.03
C LEU A 355 3.51 -27.94 -9.95
N GLY A 356 4.30 -27.41 -10.86
CA GLY A 356 3.90 -26.34 -11.79
C GLY A 356 4.11 -24.91 -11.27
N MET A 357 4.31 -24.69 -9.95
CA MET A 357 4.40 -23.37 -9.30
C MET A 357 5.73 -23.12 -8.59
N ALA A 358 6.77 -23.90 -8.88
CA ALA A 358 8.10 -23.77 -8.26
C ALA A 358 8.72 -22.37 -8.38
N GLY A 359 8.31 -21.57 -9.37
CA GLY A 359 8.75 -20.18 -9.56
C GLY A 359 8.37 -19.27 -8.40
N ALA A 360 7.19 -19.42 -7.82
CA ALA A 360 6.69 -18.62 -6.71
C ALA A 360 7.57 -18.79 -5.45
N ALA A 361 7.81 -20.05 -5.03
CA ALA A 361 8.68 -20.30 -3.88
C ALA A 361 10.12 -19.84 -4.12
N ARG A 362 10.64 -19.93 -5.36
CA ARG A 362 11.98 -19.39 -5.70
C ARG A 362 12.03 -17.88 -5.55
N LEU A 363 11.00 -17.17 -5.99
CA LEU A 363 10.91 -15.72 -5.86
C LEU A 363 10.84 -15.29 -4.38
N ALA A 364 10.08 -16.01 -3.56
CA ALA A 364 10.04 -15.78 -2.11
C ALA A 364 11.43 -16.03 -1.48
N ALA A 365 12.08 -17.13 -1.83
CA ALA A 365 13.42 -17.44 -1.33
C ALA A 365 14.47 -16.41 -1.76
N GLN A 366 14.41 -15.92 -3.01
CA GLN A 366 15.28 -14.84 -3.50
C GLN A 366 15.00 -13.52 -2.76
N GLY A 367 13.72 -13.21 -2.48
CA GLY A 367 13.32 -12.07 -1.64
C GLY A 367 13.97 -12.14 -0.27
N ALA A 368 13.90 -13.30 0.37
CA ALA A 368 14.51 -13.54 1.69
C ALA A 368 16.04 -13.42 1.65
N ALA A 369 16.72 -14.04 0.69
CA ALA A 369 18.16 -13.94 0.54
C ALA A 369 18.62 -12.49 0.29
N GLY A 370 17.92 -11.78 -0.62
CA GLY A 370 18.21 -10.37 -0.94
C GLY A 370 18.00 -9.41 0.24
N ALA A 371 17.02 -9.67 1.10
CA ALA A 371 16.74 -8.89 2.30
C ALA A 371 17.68 -9.24 3.48
N GLY A 372 18.52 -10.27 3.33
CA GLY A 372 19.62 -10.54 4.27
C GLY A 372 19.36 -11.69 5.23
N ALA A 373 18.46 -12.63 4.91
CA ALA A 373 18.37 -13.89 5.65
C ALA A 373 19.74 -14.60 5.71
N GLY A 374 20.01 -15.22 6.83
CA GLY A 374 21.28 -15.93 7.04
C GLY A 374 21.34 -17.27 6.29
N ARG A 375 20.20 -17.98 6.25
CA ARG A 375 19.99 -19.22 5.51
C ARG A 375 18.57 -19.27 4.99
N VAL A 376 18.40 -19.80 3.78
CA VAL A 376 17.09 -19.93 3.14
C VAL A 376 16.91 -21.34 2.60
N TRP A 377 15.74 -21.93 2.89
CA TRP A 377 15.35 -23.23 2.34
C TRP A 377 14.02 -23.11 1.60
N ILE A 378 13.81 -24.02 0.67
CA ILE A 378 12.52 -24.29 0.05
C ILE A 378 12.08 -25.70 0.44
N ALA A 379 10.88 -25.84 0.94
CA ALA A 379 10.24 -27.11 1.20
C ALA A 379 10.00 -27.88 -0.10
N VAL A 380 10.26 -29.17 -0.08
CA VAL A 380 10.00 -30.06 -1.20
C VAL A 380 9.25 -31.29 -0.68
N GLU A 381 8.37 -31.85 -1.52
CA GLU A 381 7.66 -33.09 -1.20
C GLU A 381 8.67 -34.22 -0.95
N PRO A 382 8.38 -35.14 0.01
CA PRO A 382 9.13 -36.39 0.11
C PRO A 382 9.06 -37.12 -1.24
N GLU A 383 10.20 -37.59 -1.72
CA GLU A 383 10.21 -38.43 -2.92
C GLU A 383 9.43 -39.71 -2.58
N THR A 384 8.16 -39.79 -2.96
CA THR A 384 7.41 -41.04 -2.93
C THR A 384 8.14 -41.99 -3.88
N CYS A 385 8.76 -43.01 -3.32
CA CYS A 385 9.32 -44.10 -4.10
C CYS A 385 8.12 -44.81 -4.77
N SER A 386 7.69 -44.30 -5.92
CA SER A 386 6.77 -45.03 -6.78
C SER A 386 7.49 -46.27 -7.26
N ARG A 387 7.44 -47.34 -6.46
CA ARG A 387 7.56 -48.67 -6.98
C ARG A 387 6.41 -48.91 -7.95
N THR A 388 6.53 -48.34 -9.14
CA THR A 388 5.84 -48.91 -10.29
C THR A 388 6.39 -50.33 -10.42
N GLU A 389 5.60 -51.28 -9.94
CA GLU A 389 5.72 -52.69 -10.34
C GLU A 389 5.61 -52.71 -11.85
N ALA A 390 6.77 -52.75 -12.49
CA ALA A 390 6.86 -53.07 -13.90
C ALA A 390 6.31 -54.47 -14.06
N THR A 391 4.99 -54.58 -14.31
CA THR A 391 4.37 -55.76 -14.87
C THR A 391 5.16 -56.06 -16.17
N LYS A 392 5.96 -57.13 -16.08
CA LYS A 392 6.54 -57.80 -17.24
C LYS A 392 5.40 -58.34 -18.09
N GLU A 393 4.96 -57.62 -19.06
CA GLU A 393 4.32 -58.15 -20.23
C GLU A 393 5.34 -58.15 -21.37
N SER A 394 5.92 -59.35 -21.55
CA SER A 394 6.67 -59.69 -22.72
C SER A 394 5.73 -59.80 -23.93
N GLY A 395 5.77 -58.81 -24.77
CA GLY A 395 5.13 -58.81 -26.09
C GLY A 395 6.18 -58.47 -27.15
N SER A 396 6.71 -59.51 -27.76
CA SER A 396 7.60 -59.44 -28.90
C SER A 396 6.87 -58.83 -30.09
N LEU A 397 7.37 -57.72 -30.64
CA LEU A 397 7.08 -57.30 -32.02
C LEU A 397 8.41 -57.00 -32.71
N ARG A 398 8.64 -57.72 -33.82
CA ARG A 398 9.76 -57.55 -34.71
C ARG A 398 9.61 -56.27 -35.53
N PRO A 399 10.69 -55.68 -36.02
CA PRO A 399 10.65 -54.55 -36.90
C PRO A 399 10.40 -55.03 -38.34
N GLU A 400 9.48 -54.43 -39.06
CA GLU A 400 9.41 -54.47 -40.51
C GLU A 400 9.86 -53.12 -41.08
N ASP A 401 10.71 -53.26 -42.10
CA ASP A 401 11.31 -52.24 -42.95
C ASP A 401 10.24 -51.45 -43.69
N ASP A 402 10.44 -50.17 -43.85
CA ASP A 402 10.20 -49.50 -45.12
C ASP A 402 11.00 -48.21 -45.24
N ALA A 403 11.91 -48.27 -46.22
CA ALA A 403 12.68 -47.14 -46.73
C ALA A 403 11.86 -46.38 -47.78
N GLU A 404 12.14 -45.16 -47.92
CA GLU A 404 12.17 -44.29 -49.13
C GLU A 404 11.66 -42.87 -48.79
N ASP A 405 12.49 -41.93 -48.91
CA ASP A 405 12.87 -41.07 -50.05
C ASP A 405 12.72 -39.54 -49.79
N LYS A 406 13.80 -38.88 -50.15
CA LYS A 406 14.06 -37.55 -50.71
C LYS A 406 14.75 -36.55 -49.79
N GLN A 407 16.08 -36.44 -50.02
CA GLN A 407 16.81 -35.48 -50.89
C GLN A 407 16.42 -34.03 -50.70
N ALA A 408 17.28 -33.27 -50.19
CA ALA A 408 18.43 -32.52 -50.64
C ALA A 408 18.24 -31.03 -50.46
N LEU A 409 19.18 -30.37 -49.83
CA LEU A 409 19.82 -29.19 -50.41
C LEU A 409 21.07 -28.84 -49.57
N VAL A 410 22.18 -28.97 -50.28
CA VAL A 410 23.56 -28.61 -49.90
C VAL A 410 23.84 -27.19 -50.41
N ALA A 411 24.61 -26.42 -49.68
CA ALA A 411 25.65 -25.50 -50.15
C ALA A 411 26.27 -24.86 -48.90
N ASP A 412 27.45 -25.17 -48.55
CA ASP A 412 28.79 -24.86 -49.09
C ASP A 412 29.35 -23.53 -48.51
N ALA A 413 30.48 -23.62 -47.90
CA ALA A 413 31.68 -22.80 -47.86
C ALA A 413 32.32 -22.88 -46.46
N GLY A 414 33.46 -23.53 -46.26
CA GLY A 414 34.74 -23.23 -46.73
C GLY A 414 35.73 -23.42 -45.61
N ALA A 415 36.58 -24.41 -45.71
CA ALA A 415 37.68 -24.74 -44.80
C ALA A 415 38.76 -23.67 -44.71
N ARG A 416 39.39 -23.55 -43.55
CA ARG A 416 40.83 -23.26 -43.45
C ARG A 416 41.42 -23.89 -42.18
N ASP A 417 42.39 -24.71 -42.42
CA ASP A 417 43.29 -25.35 -41.49
C ASP A 417 44.12 -24.35 -40.67
N ALA A 418 44.43 -24.68 -39.42
CA ALA A 418 45.74 -24.47 -38.84
C ALA A 418 45.93 -25.34 -37.59
N ASP A 419 46.78 -26.25 -37.74
CA ASP A 419 47.47 -27.15 -36.84
C ASP A 419 48.25 -26.39 -35.73
N ALA A 420 48.10 -26.79 -34.47
CA ALA A 420 49.14 -26.62 -33.46
C ALA A 420 48.88 -27.56 -32.26
N SER A 421 49.52 -28.66 -32.26
CA SER A 421 49.71 -29.59 -31.16
C SER A 421 50.49 -28.95 -30.01
N VAL A 422 49.94 -28.91 -28.79
CA VAL A 422 50.74 -28.82 -27.57
C VAL A 422 50.20 -29.84 -26.56
N ALA A 423 51.10 -30.67 -26.07
CA ALA A 423 50.88 -31.78 -25.19
C ALA A 423 50.38 -31.36 -23.79
N ALA A 424 49.49 -32.17 -23.23
CA ALA A 424 49.05 -32.12 -21.84
C ALA A 424 50.07 -32.76 -20.90
N PRO A 425 50.28 -32.27 -19.69
CA PRO A 425 50.79 -33.05 -18.57
C PRO A 425 49.67 -33.83 -17.88
N LYS A 426 49.97 -35.05 -17.53
CA LYS A 426 49.17 -35.97 -16.75
C LYS A 426 49.44 -35.76 -15.25
N ASP A 427 48.41 -36.14 -14.50
CA ASP A 427 48.38 -36.58 -13.12
C ASP A 427 48.40 -35.50 -12.02
N GLU A 428 47.19 -35.27 -11.51
CA GLU A 428 46.95 -35.23 -10.05
C GLU A 428 45.52 -35.74 -9.82
N ALA A 429 45.39 -36.73 -8.91
CA ALA A 429 44.14 -37.35 -8.55
C ALA A 429 43.30 -36.39 -7.72
N ASP A 430 42.15 -36.02 -8.26
CA ASP A 430 41.17 -35.21 -7.57
C ASP A 430 40.38 -36.05 -6.56
N ASP A 431 40.46 -35.66 -5.30
CA ASP A 431 39.47 -35.96 -4.29
C ASP A 431 38.14 -35.32 -4.72
N GLU A 432 37.35 -35.99 -5.55
CA GLU A 432 35.93 -35.68 -5.72
C GLU A 432 35.25 -35.94 -4.39
N ALA A 433 35.04 -34.86 -3.62
CA ALA A 433 34.17 -34.85 -2.46
C ALA A 433 32.78 -35.35 -2.88
N ASP A 434 32.38 -36.47 -2.27
CA ASP A 434 31.12 -37.19 -2.47
C ASP A 434 29.95 -36.23 -2.36
N ALA A 435 29.44 -35.72 -3.48
CA ALA A 435 28.22 -34.94 -3.52
C ALA A 435 27.06 -35.86 -3.10
N PRO A 436 26.15 -35.42 -2.19
CA PRO A 436 25.06 -36.26 -1.72
C PRO A 436 24.22 -36.73 -2.92
N GLN A 437 24.18 -38.03 -3.13
CA GLN A 437 23.44 -38.70 -4.19
C GLN A 437 22.04 -39.07 -3.72
N ASP A 438 21.05 -39.02 -4.63
CA ASP A 438 19.71 -39.58 -4.36
C ASP A 438 19.74 -41.12 -4.38
N ALA A 439 18.61 -41.74 -4.05
CA ALA A 439 18.49 -43.21 -4.02
C ALA A 439 18.71 -43.86 -5.40
N SER A 440 18.80 -43.10 -6.48
CA SER A 440 19.12 -43.55 -7.85
C SER A 440 20.60 -43.33 -8.22
N GLY A 441 21.42 -42.78 -7.31
CA GLY A 441 22.83 -42.47 -7.56
C GLY A 441 23.08 -41.22 -8.38
N LYS A 442 22.07 -40.37 -8.59
CA LYS A 442 22.22 -39.09 -9.29
C LYS A 442 22.51 -37.98 -8.31
N ALA A 443 23.43 -37.10 -8.67
CA ALA A 443 23.67 -35.87 -7.90
C ALA A 443 22.36 -35.04 -7.79
N ARG A 444 21.97 -34.72 -6.57
CA ARG A 444 20.80 -33.86 -6.34
C ARG A 444 21.07 -32.48 -6.91
N GLN A 445 20.29 -32.08 -7.91
CA GLN A 445 20.40 -30.73 -8.46
C GLN A 445 19.89 -29.69 -7.44
N PRO A 446 20.51 -28.50 -7.40
CA PRO A 446 20.02 -27.41 -6.56
C PRO A 446 18.58 -27.04 -6.97
N VAL A 447 17.79 -26.54 -6.01
CA VAL A 447 16.40 -26.05 -6.24
C VAL A 447 16.40 -24.94 -7.30
N ASP A 448 17.39 -24.06 -7.22
CA ASP A 448 17.62 -22.99 -8.18
C ASP A 448 19.09 -23.03 -8.63
N PRO A 449 19.38 -23.43 -9.87
CA PRO A 449 20.76 -23.46 -10.37
C PRO A 449 21.44 -22.08 -10.43
N LEU A 450 20.63 -20.99 -10.48
CA LEU A 450 21.13 -19.61 -10.49
C LEU A 450 21.39 -19.07 -9.08
N HIS A 451 20.82 -19.73 -8.06
CA HIS A 451 20.92 -19.37 -6.65
C HIS A 451 21.22 -20.62 -5.81
N PRO A 452 22.45 -21.18 -5.94
CA PRO A 452 22.83 -22.43 -5.27
C PRO A 452 22.87 -22.30 -3.75
N GLU A 453 22.87 -21.08 -3.21
CA GLU A 453 22.77 -20.77 -1.78
C GLU A 453 21.40 -21.06 -1.19
N ILE A 454 20.34 -21.23 -2.01
CA ILE A 454 19.00 -21.64 -1.58
C ILE A 454 18.95 -23.16 -1.48
N MET A 455 18.73 -23.65 -0.27
CA MET A 455 18.78 -25.07 0.07
C MET A 455 17.43 -25.75 -0.09
N ARG A 456 17.45 -27.09 -0.26
CA ARG A 456 16.23 -27.92 -0.20
C ARG A 456 16.01 -28.42 1.21
N PHE A 457 14.74 -28.55 1.59
CA PHE A 457 14.29 -29.18 2.83
C PHE A 457 13.11 -30.12 2.54
N VAL A 458 13.20 -31.37 2.96
CA VAL A 458 12.09 -32.31 2.79
C VAL A 458 11.03 -31.97 3.83
N TRP A 459 9.84 -31.56 3.36
CA TRP A 459 8.72 -31.20 4.22
C TRP A 459 7.94 -32.44 4.59
N ASP A 460 8.10 -32.88 5.84
CA ASP A 460 7.48 -34.08 6.39
C ASP A 460 7.15 -33.81 7.87
N ALA A 461 5.99 -34.27 8.32
CA ALA A 461 5.53 -34.08 9.69
C ALA A 461 6.46 -34.70 10.76
N ASP A 462 7.18 -35.74 10.39
CA ASP A 462 8.12 -36.45 11.29
C ASP A 462 9.51 -35.81 11.33
N VAL A 463 9.78 -34.80 10.49
CA VAL A 463 11.08 -34.14 10.38
C VAL A 463 11.01 -32.77 11.04
N GLY A 464 11.87 -32.52 12.03
CA GLY A 464 11.97 -31.21 12.68
C GLY A 464 12.40 -30.10 11.71
N LEU A 465 12.05 -28.83 12.02
CA LEU A 465 12.37 -27.68 11.18
C LEU A 465 13.89 -27.49 10.98
N PRO A 466 14.34 -27.01 9.82
CA PRO A 466 15.75 -26.78 9.57
C PRO A 466 16.27 -25.57 10.33
N GLY A 467 17.57 -25.59 10.68
CA GLY A 467 18.21 -24.46 11.32
C GLY A 467 17.85 -24.28 12.79
N ALA A 468 17.82 -23.02 13.24
CA ALA A 468 17.51 -22.70 14.63
C ALA A 468 16.30 -21.73 14.66
N ALA A 469 15.10 -22.28 14.71
CA ALA A 469 13.82 -21.56 14.71
C ALA A 469 13.65 -20.67 13.44
N PRO A 470 13.38 -21.26 12.28
CA PRO A 470 13.15 -20.50 11.05
C PRO A 470 11.81 -19.76 11.10
N VAL A 471 11.74 -18.63 10.39
CA VAL A 471 10.46 -18.03 9.98
C VAL A 471 9.94 -18.80 8.77
N LEU A 472 8.68 -19.20 8.78
CA LEU A 472 8.06 -19.89 7.66
C LEU A 472 7.35 -18.89 6.73
N VAL A 473 7.59 -19.00 5.43
CA VAL A 473 6.76 -18.35 4.39
C VAL A 473 5.86 -19.43 3.80
N VAL A 474 4.56 -19.31 3.99
CA VAL A 474 3.61 -20.35 3.58
C VAL A 474 2.66 -19.82 2.53
N GLY A 475 2.53 -20.52 1.41
CA GLY A 475 1.49 -20.23 0.41
C GLY A 475 1.98 -19.87 -0.98
N CYS A 476 3.20 -19.39 -1.16
CA CYS A 476 3.74 -19.03 -2.48
C CYS A 476 3.77 -20.25 -3.43
N GLY A 477 2.73 -20.42 -4.24
CA GLY A 477 2.55 -21.57 -5.12
C GLY A 477 2.32 -22.89 -4.36
N LEU A 478 1.56 -22.87 -3.28
CA LEU A 478 1.22 -24.04 -2.46
C LEU A 478 0.16 -24.90 -3.12
N GLY A 479 -0.77 -24.30 -3.88
CA GLY A 479 -1.98 -24.95 -4.38
C GLY A 479 -3.10 -24.93 -3.34
N GLN A 480 -4.23 -25.56 -3.71
CA GLN A 480 -5.46 -25.55 -2.88
C GLN A 480 -6.06 -26.97 -2.73
N ASP A 481 -5.26 -28.01 -2.93
CA ASP A 481 -5.65 -29.39 -2.77
C ASP A 481 -5.45 -29.88 -1.31
N GLU A 482 -5.81 -31.12 -1.04
CA GLU A 482 -5.68 -31.74 0.28
C GLU A 482 -4.24 -31.73 0.80
N THR A 483 -3.24 -31.90 -0.07
CA THR A 483 -1.83 -31.83 0.31
C THR A 483 -1.44 -30.41 0.71
N ALA A 484 -1.94 -29.40 0.02
CA ALA A 484 -1.74 -28.00 0.39
C ALA A 484 -2.32 -27.69 1.77
N GLN A 485 -3.53 -28.21 2.03
CA GLN A 485 -4.18 -28.11 3.35
C GLN A 485 -3.31 -28.75 4.44
N GLN A 486 -2.82 -29.97 4.24
CA GLN A 486 -1.95 -30.67 5.18
C GLN A 486 -0.63 -29.91 5.43
N TRP A 487 -0.05 -29.31 4.38
CA TRP A 487 1.17 -28.52 4.52
C TRP A 487 0.94 -27.25 5.33
N LEU A 488 -0.20 -26.58 5.12
CA LEU A 488 -0.58 -25.41 5.91
C LEU A 488 -0.80 -25.81 7.38
N GLU A 489 -1.58 -26.85 7.64
CA GLU A 489 -1.84 -27.34 9.00
C GLU A 489 -0.54 -27.68 9.73
N HIS A 490 0.38 -28.37 9.07
CA HIS A 490 1.69 -28.67 9.65
C HIS A 490 2.49 -27.37 9.97
N ALA A 491 2.43 -26.37 9.09
CA ALA A 491 3.08 -25.09 9.35
C ALA A 491 2.45 -24.36 10.55
N LEU A 492 1.13 -24.36 10.66
CA LEU A 492 0.40 -23.75 11.79
C LEU A 492 0.74 -24.44 13.12
N PHE A 493 0.83 -25.78 13.13
CA PHE A 493 1.19 -26.57 14.33
C PHE A 493 2.68 -26.46 14.73
N SER A 494 3.54 -25.98 13.84
CA SER A 494 4.99 -25.92 14.08
C SER A 494 5.42 -24.92 15.15
N GLN A 495 4.53 -24.03 15.59
CA GLN A 495 4.81 -22.92 16.51
C GLN A 495 5.96 -21.99 16.04
N ALA A 496 6.25 -21.99 14.75
CA ALA A 496 7.21 -21.09 14.14
C ALA A 496 6.55 -19.74 13.80
N PRO A 497 7.28 -18.62 13.77
CA PRO A 497 6.78 -17.37 13.22
C PRO A 497 6.39 -17.53 11.75
N LEU A 498 5.25 -16.94 11.34
CA LEU A 498 4.64 -17.19 10.03
C LEU A 498 4.53 -15.91 9.20
N VAL A 499 4.79 -16.04 7.89
CA VAL A 499 4.33 -15.12 6.85
C VAL A 499 3.43 -15.91 5.91
N ILE A 500 2.14 -15.58 5.88
CA ILE A 500 1.10 -16.31 5.15
C ILE A 500 0.69 -15.46 3.94
N ASP A 501 0.86 -16.01 2.73
CA ASP A 501 0.57 -15.32 1.47
C ASP A 501 -0.13 -16.23 0.47
N ALA A 502 -0.70 -15.67 -0.55
CA ALA A 502 -1.22 -16.34 -1.75
C ALA A 502 -2.15 -17.53 -1.42
N ASP A 503 -1.85 -18.73 -1.92
CA ASP A 503 -2.74 -19.90 -1.81
C ASP A 503 -3.10 -20.25 -0.36
N ALA A 504 -2.18 -20.06 0.59
CA ALA A 504 -2.42 -20.35 2.00
C ALA A 504 -3.48 -19.43 2.64
N LEU A 505 -3.60 -18.16 2.17
CA LEU A 505 -4.66 -17.26 2.62
C LEU A 505 -6.05 -17.78 2.23
N GLY A 506 -6.16 -18.47 1.09
CA GLY A 506 -7.42 -19.10 0.65
C GLY A 506 -7.83 -20.31 1.45
N LEU A 507 -6.89 -20.95 2.16
CA LEU A 507 -7.09 -22.13 2.99
C LEU A 507 -7.21 -21.77 4.48
N LEU A 508 -6.88 -20.54 4.87
CA LEU A 508 -6.89 -20.09 6.26
C LEU A 508 -8.32 -19.83 6.74
N THR A 509 -8.77 -20.54 7.77
CA THR A 509 -10.11 -20.40 8.35
C THR A 509 -10.10 -19.74 9.73
N GLU A 510 -9.03 -19.90 10.49
CA GLU A 510 -8.89 -19.45 11.87
C GLU A 510 -7.57 -18.70 12.09
N ALA A 511 -7.48 -17.99 13.21
CA ALA A 511 -6.26 -17.30 13.60
C ALA A 511 -5.10 -18.29 13.83
N PRO A 512 -3.88 -18.00 13.33
CA PRO A 512 -2.73 -18.87 13.57
C PRO A 512 -2.31 -18.85 15.06
N GLU A 513 -2.12 -20.01 15.67
CA GLU A 513 -1.60 -20.15 17.04
C GLU A 513 -0.06 -19.97 17.12
N ALA A 514 0.53 -19.22 16.22
CA ALA A 514 1.98 -18.99 16.17
C ALA A 514 2.41 -17.83 17.07
N PRO A 515 3.68 -17.77 17.52
CA PRO A 515 4.19 -16.67 18.37
C PRO A 515 4.01 -15.29 17.76
N CYS A 516 4.05 -15.20 16.44
CA CYS A 516 3.67 -14.03 15.66
C CYS A 516 3.37 -14.44 14.21
N SER A 517 2.41 -13.77 13.61
CA SER A 517 1.99 -14.03 12.24
C SER A 517 1.82 -12.74 11.45
N ILE A 518 2.12 -12.81 10.15
CA ILE A 518 1.92 -11.73 9.20
C ILE A 518 1.14 -12.27 8.00
N LEU A 519 0.00 -11.66 7.70
CA LEU A 519 -0.81 -11.96 6.52
C LEU A 519 -0.54 -10.91 5.44
N THR A 520 -0.40 -11.34 4.18
CA THR A 520 -0.10 -10.42 3.08
C THR A 520 -1.14 -10.48 1.96
N PRO A 521 -2.45 -10.26 2.24
CA PRO A 521 -3.49 -10.37 1.24
C PRO A 521 -3.46 -9.22 0.22
N HIS A 522 -3.74 -9.53 -1.05
CA HIS A 522 -4.21 -8.54 -2.01
C HIS A 522 -5.74 -8.32 -1.85
N PRO A 523 -6.36 -7.28 -2.47
CA PRO A 523 -7.76 -6.96 -2.21
C PRO A 523 -8.76 -8.10 -2.41
N LEU A 524 -8.54 -9.00 -3.37
CA LEU A 524 -9.42 -10.15 -3.59
C LEU A 524 -9.25 -11.22 -2.48
N GLU A 525 -8.04 -11.47 -2.01
CA GLU A 525 -7.77 -12.36 -0.88
C GLU A 525 -8.36 -11.78 0.41
N ALA A 526 -8.18 -10.47 0.64
CA ALA A 526 -8.78 -9.76 1.77
C ALA A 526 -10.31 -9.84 1.76
N ALA A 527 -10.93 -9.66 0.59
CA ALA A 527 -12.37 -9.78 0.42
C ALA A 527 -12.90 -11.17 0.81
N ARG A 528 -12.20 -12.23 0.39
CA ARG A 528 -12.53 -13.61 0.76
C ARG A 528 -12.37 -13.86 2.26
N LEU A 529 -11.26 -13.40 2.84
CA LEU A 529 -10.99 -13.55 4.26
C LEU A 529 -12.02 -12.80 5.13
N LEU A 530 -12.50 -11.64 4.70
CA LEU A 530 -13.49 -10.85 5.43
C LEU A 530 -14.94 -11.22 5.09
N GLY A 531 -15.18 -11.95 3.99
CA GLY A 531 -16.53 -12.26 3.53
C GLY A 531 -17.26 -11.06 2.91
N VAL A 532 -16.52 -10.12 2.31
CA VAL A 532 -17.02 -8.89 1.68
C VAL A 532 -16.65 -8.83 0.20
N SER A 533 -17.12 -7.83 -0.53
CA SER A 533 -16.73 -7.63 -1.93
C SER A 533 -15.35 -6.95 -2.05
N VAL A 534 -14.70 -7.09 -3.21
CA VAL A 534 -13.47 -6.34 -3.51
C VAL A 534 -13.72 -4.83 -3.53
N ALA A 535 -14.93 -4.41 -3.92
CA ALA A 535 -15.33 -3.01 -3.91
C ALA A 535 -15.36 -2.45 -2.48
N ASP A 536 -15.88 -3.22 -1.50
CA ASP A 536 -15.89 -2.83 -0.09
C ASP A 536 -14.46 -2.69 0.45
N VAL A 537 -13.58 -3.64 0.13
CA VAL A 537 -12.15 -3.53 0.52
C VAL A 537 -11.49 -2.28 -0.06
N GLN A 538 -11.81 -1.92 -1.30
CA GLN A 538 -11.24 -0.73 -1.93
C GLN A 538 -11.90 0.57 -1.47
N ALA A 539 -13.15 0.50 -1.00
CA ALA A 539 -13.87 1.64 -0.43
C ALA A 539 -13.32 2.05 0.94
N ASP A 540 -12.79 1.09 1.73
CA ASP A 540 -12.20 1.40 3.03
C ASP A 540 -11.03 0.45 3.35
N ARG A 541 -9.88 0.75 2.76
CA ARG A 541 -8.65 -0.05 2.94
C ARG A 541 -8.11 -0.02 4.38
N PRO A 542 -8.07 1.13 5.08
CA PRO A 542 -7.64 1.19 6.48
C PRO A 542 -8.51 0.32 7.41
N ALA A 543 -9.83 0.44 7.34
CA ALA A 543 -10.73 -0.37 8.17
C ALA A 543 -10.60 -1.87 7.84
N CYS A 544 -10.53 -2.26 6.56
CA CYS A 544 -10.36 -3.65 6.17
C CYS A 544 -9.02 -4.23 6.66
N ALA A 545 -7.93 -3.45 6.64
CA ALA A 545 -6.64 -3.90 7.17
C ALA A 545 -6.70 -4.14 8.68
N ARG A 546 -7.35 -3.23 9.46
CA ARG A 546 -7.58 -3.41 10.90
C ARG A 546 -8.47 -4.63 11.18
N ALA A 547 -9.55 -4.79 10.41
CA ALA A 547 -10.46 -5.94 10.56
C ALA A 547 -9.73 -7.28 10.32
N LEU A 548 -8.84 -7.36 9.32
CA LEU A 548 -7.99 -8.52 9.10
C LEU A 548 -7.05 -8.77 10.29
N ALA A 549 -6.39 -7.72 10.77
CA ALA A 549 -5.44 -7.83 11.87
C ALA A 549 -6.14 -8.32 13.15
N ALA A 550 -7.31 -7.78 13.47
CA ALA A 550 -8.10 -8.17 14.63
C ALA A 550 -8.66 -9.58 14.50
N ARG A 551 -9.23 -9.95 13.32
CA ARG A 551 -9.81 -11.26 13.10
C ARG A 551 -8.82 -12.42 13.23
N PHE A 552 -7.60 -12.21 12.72
CA PHE A 552 -6.58 -13.25 12.67
C PHE A 552 -5.48 -13.07 13.72
N GLU A 553 -5.63 -12.12 14.64
CA GLU A 553 -4.64 -11.80 15.68
C GLU A 553 -3.21 -11.70 15.11
N ALA A 554 -3.08 -11.12 13.90
CA ALA A 554 -1.86 -11.10 13.10
C ALA A 554 -1.65 -9.72 12.48
N VAL A 555 -0.41 -9.39 12.18
CA VAL A 555 -0.13 -8.19 11.37
C VAL A 555 -0.66 -8.38 9.96
N ALA A 556 -1.54 -7.51 9.50
CA ALA A 556 -2.14 -7.55 8.17
C ALA A 556 -1.45 -6.55 7.23
N VAL A 557 -0.98 -7.03 6.08
CA VAL A 557 -0.40 -6.23 4.99
C VAL A 557 -1.37 -6.25 3.81
N LEU A 558 -2.30 -5.31 3.76
CA LEU A 558 -3.24 -5.18 2.64
C LEU A 558 -2.53 -4.57 1.43
N LYS A 559 -2.08 -5.45 0.52
CA LYS A 559 -1.31 -5.10 -0.68
C LYS A 559 -2.08 -4.17 -1.63
N GLY A 560 -1.36 -3.35 -2.38
CA GLY A 560 -1.89 -2.44 -3.40
C GLY A 560 -1.21 -1.08 -3.38
N ALA A 561 -1.72 -0.14 -4.17
CA ALA A 561 -1.24 1.24 -4.16
C ALA A 561 -1.54 1.87 -2.79
N GLY A 562 -0.50 2.41 -2.11
CA GLY A 562 -0.61 2.79 -0.71
C GLY A 562 -0.94 1.56 0.15
N THR A 563 -0.07 0.54 0.13
CA THR A 563 -0.21 -0.65 0.97
C THR A 563 -0.42 -0.26 2.41
N VAL A 564 -1.45 -0.80 3.04
CA VAL A 564 -1.80 -0.54 4.43
C VAL A 564 -1.31 -1.70 5.29
N VAL A 565 -0.57 -1.39 6.35
CA VAL A 565 -0.16 -2.35 7.38
C VAL A 565 -0.93 -2.04 8.65
N ALA A 566 -1.57 -3.05 9.23
CA ALA A 566 -2.30 -2.94 10.49
C ALA A 566 -1.82 -4.01 11.48
N ALA A 567 -1.74 -3.68 12.76
CA ALA A 567 -1.43 -4.62 13.82
C ALA A 567 -2.67 -4.90 14.70
N PRO A 568 -2.72 -6.03 15.42
CA PRO A 568 -3.84 -6.36 16.30
C PRO A 568 -4.10 -5.34 17.40
N ASP A 569 -3.08 -4.60 17.82
CA ASP A 569 -3.16 -3.51 18.81
C ASP A 569 -3.74 -2.20 18.26
N GLY A 570 -4.20 -2.17 17.00
CA GLY A 570 -4.81 -1.01 16.36
C GLY A 570 -3.84 -0.09 15.62
N ARG A 571 -2.51 -0.26 15.75
CA ARG A 571 -1.52 0.51 14.98
C ARG A 571 -1.77 0.39 13.49
N LEU A 572 -1.59 1.49 12.77
CA LEU A 572 -1.75 1.58 11.31
C LEU A 572 -0.53 2.24 10.69
N ALA A 573 -0.07 1.71 9.56
CA ALA A 573 0.93 2.36 8.73
C ALA A 573 0.54 2.32 7.25
N ILE A 574 0.85 3.40 6.52
CA ILE A 574 0.59 3.49 5.08
C ILE A 574 1.91 3.63 4.35
N ASN A 575 2.14 2.73 3.40
CA ASN A 575 3.36 2.71 2.61
C ASN A 575 3.38 3.82 1.55
N THR A 576 4.40 4.65 1.60
CA THR A 576 4.61 5.79 0.67
C THR A 576 5.50 5.47 -0.51
N SER A 577 6.16 4.31 -0.51
CA SER A 577 7.00 3.85 -1.61
C SER A 577 6.22 2.96 -2.57
N GLY A 578 6.65 2.91 -3.81
CA GLY A 578 6.05 2.02 -4.81
C GLY A 578 5.99 2.63 -6.20
N HIS A 579 5.78 1.77 -7.18
CA HIS A 579 5.65 2.16 -8.57
C HIS A 579 4.77 1.15 -9.32
N PRO A 580 4.01 1.55 -10.35
CA PRO A 580 3.20 0.62 -11.15
C PRO A 580 3.96 -0.56 -11.76
N VAL A 581 5.28 -0.51 -11.86
CA VAL A 581 6.13 -1.64 -12.27
C VAL A 581 5.96 -2.87 -11.39
N LEU A 582 5.50 -2.69 -10.13
CA LEU A 582 5.20 -3.78 -9.20
C LEU A 582 3.90 -4.54 -9.52
N ALA A 583 3.08 -4.03 -10.45
CA ALA A 583 1.93 -4.76 -10.98
C ALA A 583 2.39 -5.86 -11.96
N THR A 584 3.26 -6.75 -11.49
CA THR A 584 3.85 -7.88 -12.23
C THR A 584 3.73 -9.14 -11.38
N ALA A 585 3.41 -10.27 -12.00
CA ALA A 585 3.29 -11.55 -11.31
C ALA A 585 4.59 -11.90 -10.56
N GLY A 586 4.45 -12.44 -9.34
CA GLY A 586 5.55 -12.87 -8.49
C GLY A 586 6.15 -11.79 -7.58
N THR A 587 5.72 -10.53 -7.70
CA THR A 587 6.19 -9.46 -6.80
C THR A 587 5.69 -9.65 -5.38
N GLY A 588 4.49 -10.23 -5.19
CA GLY A 588 3.95 -10.62 -3.89
C GLY A 588 4.82 -11.70 -3.22
N ASP A 589 5.21 -12.74 -3.98
CA ASP A 589 6.09 -13.79 -3.47
C ASP A 589 7.42 -13.20 -2.96
N VAL A 590 8.03 -12.31 -3.74
CA VAL A 590 9.26 -11.61 -3.33
C VAL A 590 9.03 -10.80 -2.04
N LEU A 591 7.89 -10.12 -1.90
CA LEU A 591 7.55 -9.35 -0.70
C LEU A 591 7.43 -10.26 0.53
N ALA A 592 6.71 -11.39 0.41
CA ALA A 592 6.54 -12.34 1.51
C ALA A 592 7.89 -12.85 2.03
N GLY A 593 8.80 -13.24 1.13
CA GLY A 593 10.15 -13.63 1.48
C GLY A 593 10.98 -12.49 2.11
N THR A 594 10.82 -11.27 1.61
CA THR A 594 11.49 -10.07 2.14
C THR A 594 11.07 -9.81 3.59
N ILE A 595 9.76 -9.83 3.87
CA ILE A 595 9.21 -9.66 5.22
C ILE A 595 9.73 -10.75 6.16
N ALA A 596 9.73 -12.02 5.72
CA ALA A 596 10.20 -13.14 6.52
C ALA A 596 11.69 -13.00 6.92
N ALA A 597 12.53 -12.52 6.03
CA ALA A 597 13.95 -12.29 6.34
C ALA A 597 14.16 -11.19 7.37
N LEU A 598 13.40 -10.09 7.26
CA LEU A 598 13.45 -9.00 8.22
C LEU A 598 12.92 -9.46 9.60
N LEU A 599 11.82 -10.21 9.63
CA LEU A 599 11.27 -10.82 10.83
C LEU A 599 12.30 -11.74 11.50
N ALA A 600 12.93 -12.64 10.73
CA ALA A 600 13.96 -13.53 11.25
C ALA A 600 15.15 -12.78 11.84
N GLY A 601 15.59 -11.70 11.19
CA GLY A 601 16.67 -10.85 11.68
C GLY A 601 16.32 -10.11 12.98
N LEU A 602 15.10 -9.55 13.08
CA LEU A 602 14.60 -8.84 14.27
C LEU A 602 14.44 -9.78 15.46
N LEU A 603 13.85 -10.96 15.27
CA LEU A 603 13.74 -11.97 16.32
C LEU A 603 15.12 -12.43 16.82
N ARG A 604 16.10 -12.58 15.92
CA ARG A 604 17.49 -12.90 16.29
C ARG A 604 18.20 -11.78 17.05
N ALA A 605 17.79 -10.54 16.81
CA ALA A 605 18.26 -9.38 17.57
C ALA A 605 17.57 -9.24 18.94
N GLY A 606 16.61 -10.12 19.28
CA GLY A 606 15.89 -10.11 20.55
C GLY A 606 14.69 -9.17 20.58
N CYS A 607 14.20 -8.72 19.43
CA CYS A 607 12.96 -7.95 19.35
C CYS A 607 11.77 -8.83 19.80
N PRO A 608 10.84 -8.32 20.64
CA PRO A 608 9.63 -9.06 21.00
C PRO A 608 8.84 -9.48 19.74
N PRO A 609 8.19 -10.66 19.73
CA PRO A 609 7.56 -11.22 18.52
C PRO A 609 6.57 -10.27 17.83
N ASP A 610 5.64 -9.67 18.56
CA ASP A 610 4.63 -8.76 18.01
C ASP A 610 5.24 -7.51 17.40
N GLU A 611 6.23 -6.94 18.11
CA GLU A 611 6.96 -5.77 17.61
C GLU A 611 7.85 -6.13 16.41
N ALA A 612 8.47 -7.31 16.39
CA ALA A 612 9.25 -7.80 15.26
C ALA A 612 8.37 -8.00 14.02
N ALA A 613 7.15 -8.53 14.18
CA ALA A 613 6.19 -8.70 13.10
C ALA A 613 5.77 -7.35 12.51
N TRP A 614 5.44 -6.38 13.36
CA TRP A 614 5.11 -5.02 12.95
C TRP A 614 6.26 -4.36 12.19
N GLN A 615 7.45 -4.35 12.76
CA GLN A 615 8.63 -3.73 12.16
C GLN A 615 9.01 -4.38 10.82
N ALA A 616 8.99 -5.72 10.76
CA ALA A 616 9.29 -6.47 9.54
C ALA A 616 8.31 -6.18 8.40
N ALA A 617 7.00 -6.15 8.72
CA ALA A 617 5.97 -5.81 7.76
C ALA A 617 6.16 -4.39 7.22
N CYS A 618 6.30 -3.40 8.10
CA CYS A 618 6.48 -1.99 7.73
C CYS A 618 7.76 -1.76 6.90
N ALA A 619 8.91 -2.24 7.38
CA ALA A 619 10.17 -2.09 6.67
C ALA A 619 10.18 -2.87 5.34
N GLY A 620 9.57 -4.07 5.32
CA GLY A 620 9.49 -4.93 4.13
C GLY A 620 8.69 -4.30 3.00
N VAL A 621 7.51 -3.77 3.28
CA VAL A 621 6.68 -3.12 2.23
C VAL A 621 7.34 -1.86 1.70
N TRP A 622 8.00 -1.08 2.57
CA TRP A 622 8.71 0.11 2.14
C TRP A 622 9.92 -0.24 1.26
N LEU A 623 10.74 -1.19 1.69
CA LEU A 623 11.93 -1.66 0.96
C LEU A 623 11.56 -2.20 -0.43
N HIS A 624 10.49 -3.00 -0.49
CA HIS A 624 9.97 -3.58 -1.72
C HIS A 624 9.46 -2.50 -2.68
N GLY A 625 8.67 -1.55 -2.19
CA GLY A 625 8.18 -0.41 -2.97
C GLY A 625 9.34 0.42 -3.53
N ARG A 626 10.33 0.72 -2.70
CA ARG A 626 11.52 1.46 -3.08
C ARG A 626 12.37 0.75 -4.13
N ALA A 627 12.46 -0.57 -4.07
CA ALA A 627 13.13 -1.36 -5.10
C ALA A 627 12.44 -1.24 -6.47
N GLY A 628 11.10 -1.29 -6.49
CA GLY A 628 10.31 -1.04 -7.70
C GLY A 628 10.59 0.31 -8.32
N GLU A 629 10.64 1.38 -7.51
CA GLU A 629 11.00 2.72 -7.97
C GLU A 629 12.44 2.80 -8.54
N CYS A 630 13.39 2.11 -7.91
CA CYS A 630 14.77 2.07 -8.40
C CYS A 630 14.86 1.38 -9.77
N LEU A 631 14.12 0.27 -9.94
CA LEU A 631 14.07 -0.45 -11.21
C LEU A 631 13.37 0.36 -12.30
N ALA A 632 12.23 0.98 -11.98
CA ALA A 632 11.50 1.83 -12.92
C ALA A 632 12.37 2.98 -13.47
N ARG A 633 13.17 3.61 -12.61
CA ARG A 633 14.11 4.66 -13.02
C ARG A 633 15.25 4.15 -13.92
N ARG A 634 15.68 2.90 -13.76
CA ARG A 634 16.82 2.33 -14.50
C ARG A 634 16.41 1.62 -15.78
N GLN A 635 15.28 0.93 -15.78
CA GLN A 635 14.86 0.03 -16.85
C GLN A 635 13.59 0.50 -17.56
N GLY A 636 12.94 1.57 -17.05
CA GLY A 636 11.65 2.05 -17.53
C GLY A 636 10.48 1.50 -16.70
N PRO A 637 9.24 2.04 -16.95
CA PRO A 637 8.08 1.79 -16.09
C PRO A 637 7.37 0.45 -16.38
N ARG A 638 7.85 -0.37 -17.30
CA ARG A 638 7.19 -1.63 -17.74
C ARG A 638 8.22 -2.74 -17.98
N GLY A 639 7.77 -3.99 -17.88
CA GLY A 639 8.57 -5.16 -18.26
C GLY A 639 9.69 -5.52 -17.27
N VAL A 640 9.57 -5.14 -16.00
CA VAL A 640 10.54 -5.51 -14.96
C VAL A 640 10.13 -6.85 -14.35
N PRO A 641 10.99 -7.89 -14.41
CA PRO A 641 10.69 -9.17 -13.78
C PRO A 641 10.79 -9.07 -12.25
N ALA A 642 9.90 -9.78 -11.53
CA ALA A 642 9.89 -9.78 -10.06
C ALA A 642 11.24 -10.17 -9.44
N GLY A 643 11.94 -11.14 -10.04
CA GLY A 643 13.28 -11.58 -9.60
C GLY A 643 14.37 -10.51 -9.66
N ALA A 644 14.13 -9.35 -10.29
CA ALA A 644 15.09 -8.23 -10.28
C ALA A 644 15.02 -7.38 -8.99
N LEU A 645 13.93 -7.47 -8.23
CA LEU A 645 13.72 -6.68 -7.01
C LEU A 645 14.73 -6.97 -5.90
N PRO A 646 15.03 -8.25 -5.54
CA PRO A 646 15.96 -8.56 -4.47
C PRO A 646 17.36 -7.97 -4.67
N GLY A 647 17.81 -7.87 -5.92
CA GLY A 647 19.09 -7.25 -6.27
C GLY A 647 19.22 -5.75 -5.95
N GLN A 648 18.10 -5.06 -5.67
CA GLN A 648 18.10 -3.64 -5.28
C GLN A 648 18.26 -3.43 -3.77
N TYR A 649 17.87 -4.41 -2.97
CA TYR A 649 17.77 -4.27 -1.51
C TYR A 649 19.10 -3.90 -0.84
N PRO A 650 20.24 -4.56 -1.12
CA PRO A 650 21.50 -4.21 -0.47
C PRO A 650 21.91 -2.75 -0.69
N GLY A 651 21.71 -2.25 -1.91
CA GLY A 651 22.02 -0.86 -2.24
C GLY A 651 21.08 0.16 -1.59
N ILE A 652 19.80 -0.21 -1.34
CA ILE A 652 18.84 0.64 -0.63
C ILE A 652 19.17 0.65 0.86
N MET A 653 19.30 -0.50 1.49
CA MET A 653 19.63 -0.63 2.91
C MET A 653 20.98 0.02 3.24
N GLY A 654 21.99 -0.14 2.38
CA GLY A 654 23.29 0.51 2.56
C GLY A 654 23.20 2.05 2.60
N ARG A 655 22.32 2.66 1.80
CA ARG A 655 22.10 4.11 1.85
C ARG A 655 21.36 4.58 3.10
N LEU A 656 20.44 3.77 3.63
CA LEU A 656 19.72 4.06 4.87
C LEU A 656 20.63 3.97 6.10
N SER A 657 21.64 3.11 6.07
CA SER A 657 22.58 2.88 7.19
C SER A 657 23.70 3.92 7.29
N ILE A 658 23.86 4.80 6.30
CA ILE A 658 24.86 5.88 6.33
C ILE A 658 24.20 7.10 6.96
N PRO A 659 24.65 7.59 8.14
CA PRO A 659 24.22 8.87 8.67
C PRO A 659 24.50 9.96 7.62
N ASP A 660 23.54 10.84 7.39
CA ASP A 660 23.68 11.93 6.41
C ASP A 660 24.79 12.89 6.87
N SER A 661 26.04 12.60 6.49
CA SER A 661 27.22 13.38 6.83
C SER A 661 27.26 14.74 6.13
N ARG A 662 26.17 15.16 5.44
CA ARG A 662 26.04 16.43 4.72
C ARG A 662 25.41 17.55 5.56
N GLY A 663 24.98 17.25 6.81
CA GLY A 663 24.39 18.24 7.72
C GLY A 663 25.37 19.18 8.42
N ASP A 664 26.68 18.98 8.32
CA ASP A 664 27.69 19.75 9.07
C ASP A 664 28.70 20.48 8.16
N ARG A 665 28.20 21.16 7.13
CA ARG A 665 28.93 22.25 6.46
C ARG A 665 27.99 23.44 6.27
N SER A 666 27.86 24.23 7.34
CA SER A 666 27.33 25.58 7.32
C SER A 666 28.17 26.52 6.44
#